data_d3fd7503266a55dbe01ac765027e696c
#
_entry.id   d3fd7503266a55dbe01ac765027e696c
#
_cell.length_a   1.000
_cell.length_b   1.000
_cell.length_c   1.000
_cell.angle_alpha   90.00
_cell.angle_beta   90.00
_cell.angle_gamma   90.00
#
_symmetry.space_group_name_H-M   'P 1'
#
loop_
_entity.id
_entity.type
_entity.pdbx_description
1 polymer ?
#
loop_
_entity_poly.entity_id
_entity_poly.type
_entity_poly.pdbx_seq_one_letter_code
_entity_poly.pdbx_strand_id
1 'polypeptide(L)'
;IDIRGIMRAMAENIKTMSFSQGASTLTQQVLKNEVLEREKSLSRKIKEQYLAVSLENALKKQLGSKDAAKKYILELYLNTIPLHHGLRGVEAAAQYYYGKHASELTLAEAASIAGITKTPSLYAPDVNQEASKERQMTVLKKMLDLNMITQAEYDEAAAEDIYAHLVCKETAEEESNAKHNWFVEAAVQQIKADLMEKKNMTAAQASNMIYSGGLQIHTTMDASMQETAEAAMKNDNMFPAGDGKMDVTYLISVLDTQNPDESSNQSHYEKKTTVTSQAEADAFVASVKEELLDETHTLVLDKLTVSKSLQAAMVIMDQSNGEVKAIVGGRGEKPGDSVFNRATQALRQQGSTMKPLAAYAPAIDTGLLMPGSIIIDEPVTYGGWSPKNWDGKYIGPTTVRQGIWHSMNVLAVKTFMMVGADTAYQYLLDFGFTTIDERDKAATTALGGLTQGVSVLEQTAAYATIANGGTYYEPMFYSVVYDHDGNVLLDNSEQETHRVLKETTAFLLTDMMRDVITKGTGTKAAISGMNVAGKTGTTNDTVDLTFYGYTPYYTAGIWMGYDSQKEIINANNAHLRIWSSVMSQIHYDKGLKNKEFEKPDGLTTRSICSASGMTPSSLCNSDYYGYGVTSDYVTTDFKGGTGGGTCTMHKSYTICSETGKLAGATCPTMNVVLAVNSDGTIKGKPSKVPEGKLDINISATCD
;
A
#
# COMPACT_ATOMS: atom_id res chain seq x y z
N ILE A 1 -46.94 9.36 -1.76
CA ILE A 1 -46.80 8.81 -0.37
C ILE A 1 -48.06 8.03 -0.07
N ASP A 2 -47.98 6.75 0.30
CA ASP A 2 -49.09 5.94 0.75
C ASP A 2 -49.38 6.20 2.24
N ILE A 3 -50.19 7.21 2.50
CA ILE A 3 -50.58 7.59 3.87
C ILE A 3 -51.31 6.44 4.59
N ARG A 4 -52.13 5.66 3.86
CA ARG A 4 -52.85 4.53 4.46
C ARG A 4 -51.91 3.38 4.84
N GLY A 5 -50.92 3.09 3.98
CA GLY A 5 -49.87 2.12 4.28
C GLY A 5 -49.01 2.55 5.47
N ILE A 6 -48.64 3.82 5.56
CA ILE A 6 -47.87 4.40 6.69
C ILE A 6 -48.70 4.28 7.99
N MET A 7 -49.97 4.63 7.98
CA MET A 7 -50.84 4.55 9.15
C MET A 7 -51.03 3.10 9.62
N ARG A 8 -51.21 2.15 8.67
CA ARG A 8 -51.30 0.73 8.97
C ARG A 8 -49.99 0.19 9.56
N ALA A 9 -48.85 0.44 8.93
CA ALA A 9 -47.54 0.02 9.43
C ALA A 9 -47.21 0.64 10.81
N MET A 10 -47.61 1.88 11.04
CA MET A 10 -47.43 2.55 12.33
C MET A 10 -48.31 1.90 13.43
N ALA A 11 -49.56 1.58 13.12
CA ALA A 11 -50.43 0.91 14.04
C ALA A 11 -49.95 -0.51 14.40
N GLU A 12 -49.46 -1.26 13.40
CA GLU A 12 -48.94 -2.62 13.62
C GLU A 12 -47.59 -2.60 14.38
N ASN A 13 -46.69 -1.68 14.03
CA ASN A 13 -45.40 -1.52 14.72
C ASN A 13 -45.59 -1.11 16.20
N ILE A 14 -46.58 -0.28 16.50
CA ILE A 14 -46.93 0.08 17.89
C ILE A 14 -47.55 -1.14 18.61
N LYS A 15 -48.36 -1.93 17.95
CA LYS A 15 -49.02 -3.12 18.52
C LYS A 15 -48.00 -4.24 18.80
N THR A 16 -47.02 -4.41 17.94
CA THR A 16 -46.03 -5.49 18.06
C THR A 16 -44.76 -5.04 18.80
N MET A 17 -44.66 -3.77 19.18
CA MET A 17 -43.41 -3.13 19.70
C MET A 17 -42.19 -3.39 18.83
N SER A 18 -42.38 -3.63 17.54
CA SER A 18 -41.29 -3.92 16.57
C SER A 18 -41.48 -3.09 15.29
N PHE A 19 -40.41 -2.93 14.50
CA PHE A 19 -40.46 -2.24 13.19
C PHE A 19 -40.70 -3.26 12.06
N SER A 20 -41.63 -4.17 12.23
CA SER A 20 -41.90 -5.33 11.36
C SER A 20 -42.61 -5.03 10.04
N GLN A 21 -43.31 -3.91 9.92
CA GLN A 21 -43.98 -3.52 8.67
C GLN A 21 -43.41 -2.23 8.04
N GLY A 22 -43.03 -2.32 6.77
CA GLY A 22 -42.58 -1.21 5.94
C GLY A 22 -43.72 -0.71 5.01
N ALA A 23 -43.80 0.62 4.82
CA ALA A 23 -44.73 1.28 3.89
C ALA A 23 -44.00 2.20 2.91
N SER A 24 -42.79 1.83 2.47
CA SER A 24 -42.03 2.62 1.50
C SER A 24 -42.57 2.41 0.09
N THR A 25 -42.76 3.49 -0.66
CA THR A 25 -43.14 3.46 -2.08
C THR A 25 -41.95 3.12 -2.97
N LEU A 26 -42.17 2.75 -4.24
CA LEU A 26 -41.12 2.50 -5.22
C LEU A 26 -40.19 3.72 -5.37
N THR A 27 -40.73 4.94 -5.41
CA THR A 27 -39.98 6.20 -5.44
C THR A 27 -39.01 6.31 -4.27
N GLN A 28 -39.46 5.94 -3.06
CA GLN A 28 -38.62 5.92 -1.87
C GLN A 28 -37.54 4.83 -1.94
N GLN A 29 -37.84 3.70 -2.55
CA GLN A 29 -36.85 2.62 -2.73
C GLN A 29 -35.77 3.01 -3.74
N VAL A 30 -36.13 3.65 -4.85
CA VAL A 30 -35.14 4.21 -5.81
C VAL A 30 -34.20 5.19 -5.07
N LEU A 31 -34.75 6.15 -4.32
CA LEU A 31 -33.95 7.11 -3.57
C LEU A 31 -33.08 6.46 -2.50
N LYS A 32 -33.60 5.45 -1.80
CA LYS A 32 -32.83 4.67 -0.82
C LYS A 32 -31.64 3.94 -1.47
N ASN A 33 -31.84 3.39 -2.66
CA ASN A 33 -30.82 2.59 -3.33
C ASN A 33 -29.75 3.45 -4.01
N GLU A 34 -30.13 4.64 -4.53
CA GLU A 34 -29.28 5.44 -5.42
C GLU A 34 -28.77 6.74 -4.80
N VAL A 35 -29.46 7.31 -3.80
CA VAL A 35 -29.15 8.66 -3.33
C VAL A 35 -28.86 8.75 -1.84
N LEU A 36 -29.43 7.88 -1.03
CA LEU A 36 -29.37 7.97 0.43
C LEU A 36 -28.42 6.97 1.05
N GLU A 37 -27.71 7.40 2.09
CA GLU A 37 -26.84 6.52 2.89
C GLU A 37 -27.63 5.43 3.63
N ARG A 38 -26.99 4.28 3.86
CA ARG A 38 -27.63 3.09 4.49
C ARG A 38 -27.86 3.22 6.00
N GLU A 39 -27.72 4.40 6.60
CA GLU A 39 -28.02 4.61 8.01
C GLU A 39 -29.49 4.41 8.36
N LYS A 40 -29.77 3.67 9.43
CA LYS A 40 -31.14 3.51 9.98
C LYS A 40 -31.41 4.67 10.95
N SER A 41 -31.82 5.85 10.43
CA SER A 41 -32.21 6.98 11.27
C SER A 41 -33.58 7.55 10.89
N LEU A 42 -34.28 8.12 11.88
CA LEU A 42 -35.56 8.78 11.65
C LEU A 42 -35.39 10.01 10.73
N SER A 43 -34.28 10.71 10.87
CA SER A 43 -33.90 11.85 10.02
C SER A 43 -33.78 11.45 8.55
N ARG A 44 -33.11 10.32 8.26
CA ARG A 44 -33.05 9.77 6.90
C ARG A 44 -34.45 9.46 6.34
N LYS A 45 -35.34 8.86 7.15
CA LYS A 45 -36.68 8.53 6.69
C LYS A 45 -37.52 9.75 6.33
N ILE A 46 -37.35 10.88 7.03
CA ILE A 46 -37.97 12.15 6.70
C ILE A 46 -37.38 12.72 5.39
N LYS A 47 -36.05 12.69 5.24
CA LYS A 47 -35.39 13.12 3.99
C LYS A 47 -35.86 12.29 2.78
N GLU A 48 -35.95 10.97 2.93
CA GLU A 48 -36.45 10.03 1.91
C GLU A 48 -37.87 10.42 1.44
N GLN A 49 -38.77 10.70 2.37
CA GLN A 49 -40.14 11.12 2.04
C GLN A 49 -40.19 12.46 1.32
N TYR A 50 -39.42 13.45 1.78
CA TYR A 50 -39.34 14.77 1.16
C TYR A 50 -38.78 14.68 -0.26
N LEU A 51 -37.66 13.97 -0.45
CA LEU A 51 -37.04 13.78 -1.74
C LEU A 51 -37.95 13.01 -2.71
N ALA A 52 -38.71 12.01 -2.23
CA ALA A 52 -39.64 11.28 -3.09
C ALA A 52 -40.73 12.17 -3.68
N VAL A 53 -41.30 13.05 -2.86
CA VAL A 53 -42.29 14.03 -3.34
C VAL A 53 -41.66 15.04 -4.31
N SER A 54 -40.46 15.51 -4.01
CA SER A 54 -39.73 16.43 -4.85
C SER A 54 -39.38 15.84 -6.21
N LEU A 55 -38.91 14.58 -6.23
CA LEU A 55 -38.58 13.84 -7.46
C LEU A 55 -39.84 13.63 -8.32
N GLU A 56 -40.97 13.16 -7.74
CA GLU A 56 -42.23 12.98 -8.47
C GLU A 56 -42.74 14.28 -9.09
N ASN A 57 -42.62 15.41 -8.35
CA ASN A 57 -43.03 16.72 -8.86
C ASN A 57 -42.09 17.24 -9.97
N ALA A 58 -40.79 17.07 -9.81
CA ALA A 58 -39.79 17.45 -10.84
C ALA A 58 -40.02 16.68 -12.13
N LEU A 59 -40.12 15.34 -12.03
CA LEU A 59 -40.38 14.47 -13.19
C LEU A 59 -41.72 14.76 -13.85
N LYS A 60 -42.79 15.04 -13.08
CA LYS A 60 -44.08 15.45 -13.62
C LYS A 60 -43.96 16.73 -14.43
N LYS A 61 -43.19 17.71 -13.95
CA LYS A 61 -42.93 18.97 -14.65
C LYS A 61 -42.12 18.75 -15.93
N GLN A 62 -41.11 17.92 -15.87
CA GLN A 62 -40.20 17.62 -16.98
C GLN A 62 -40.88 16.77 -18.06
N LEU A 63 -41.60 15.73 -17.67
CA LEU A 63 -42.23 14.75 -18.58
C LEU A 63 -43.69 15.09 -18.96
N GLY A 64 -44.22 16.18 -18.45
CA GLY A 64 -45.52 16.74 -18.81
C GLY A 64 -46.74 16.03 -18.20
N SER A 65 -46.58 14.83 -17.59
CA SER A 65 -47.70 14.12 -16.97
C SER A 65 -47.28 13.29 -15.75
N LYS A 66 -48.24 13.01 -14.88
CA LYS A 66 -48.03 12.15 -13.70
C LYS A 66 -47.76 10.71 -14.10
N ASP A 67 -48.40 10.23 -15.15
CA ASP A 67 -48.27 8.84 -15.62
C ASP A 67 -46.92 8.62 -16.29
N ALA A 68 -46.40 9.59 -17.06
CA ALA A 68 -45.06 9.54 -17.60
C ALA A 68 -44.01 9.52 -16.48
N ALA A 69 -44.17 10.38 -15.45
CA ALA A 69 -43.29 10.38 -14.29
C ALA A 69 -43.29 9.04 -13.55
N LYS A 70 -44.44 8.40 -13.37
CA LYS A 70 -44.54 7.10 -12.72
C LYS A 70 -43.91 5.97 -13.56
N LYS A 71 -44.08 5.99 -14.88
CA LYS A 71 -43.43 5.03 -15.77
C LYS A 71 -41.92 5.16 -15.68
N TYR A 72 -41.40 6.38 -15.71
CA TYR A 72 -39.98 6.64 -15.58
C TYR A 72 -39.40 6.19 -14.23
N ILE A 73 -40.12 6.43 -13.11
CA ILE A 73 -39.74 5.96 -11.78
C ILE A 73 -39.73 4.42 -11.74
N LEU A 74 -40.70 3.75 -12.39
CA LEU A 74 -40.73 2.29 -12.47
C LEU A 74 -39.54 1.76 -13.31
N GLU A 75 -39.22 2.41 -14.40
CA GLU A 75 -38.07 2.09 -15.23
C GLU A 75 -36.75 2.21 -14.42
N LEU A 76 -36.56 3.33 -13.70
CA LEU A 76 -35.42 3.50 -12.81
C LEU A 76 -35.35 2.38 -11.75
N TYR A 77 -36.50 2.06 -11.13
CA TYR A 77 -36.58 0.98 -10.14
C TYR A 77 -36.16 -0.36 -10.72
N LEU A 78 -36.70 -0.73 -11.87
CA LEU A 78 -36.42 -2.01 -12.53
C LEU A 78 -34.96 -2.12 -13.01
N ASN A 79 -34.31 -1.00 -13.30
CA ASN A 79 -32.91 -0.98 -13.72
C ASN A 79 -31.92 -0.93 -12.54
N THR A 80 -32.38 -0.59 -11.33
CA THR A 80 -31.45 -0.32 -10.20
C THR A 80 -31.66 -1.25 -9.00
N ILE A 81 -32.75 -2.03 -8.97
CA ILE A 81 -33.06 -2.88 -7.83
C ILE A 81 -32.02 -4.01 -7.66
N PRO A 82 -31.52 -4.23 -6.43
CA PRO A 82 -30.59 -5.34 -6.17
C PRO A 82 -31.32 -6.69 -6.18
N LEU A 83 -30.78 -7.67 -6.91
CA LEU A 83 -31.40 -8.99 -7.17
C LEU A 83 -30.45 -10.16 -6.86
N HIS A 84 -29.65 -10.07 -5.79
CA HIS A 84 -28.64 -11.03 -5.36
C HIS A 84 -27.37 -11.04 -6.25
N HIS A 85 -26.35 -11.78 -5.90
CA HIS A 85 -25.06 -11.90 -6.64
C HIS A 85 -24.45 -10.59 -7.18
N GLY A 86 -24.73 -9.47 -6.52
CA GLY A 86 -24.31 -8.15 -7.02
C GLY A 86 -25.12 -7.63 -8.20
N LEU A 87 -26.09 -8.39 -8.71
CA LEU A 87 -26.93 -8.02 -9.84
C LEU A 87 -27.79 -6.81 -9.51
N ARG A 88 -27.81 -5.84 -10.42
CA ARG A 88 -28.69 -4.68 -10.36
C ARG A 88 -29.54 -4.62 -11.62
N GLY A 89 -30.85 -4.51 -11.40
CA GLY A 89 -31.83 -4.44 -12.46
C GLY A 89 -32.29 -5.81 -13.00
N VAL A 90 -33.51 -5.78 -13.55
CA VAL A 90 -34.19 -7.00 -14.00
C VAL A 90 -33.57 -7.62 -15.24
N GLU A 91 -32.95 -6.82 -16.11
CA GLU A 91 -32.25 -7.32 -17.30
C GLU A 91 -31.04 -8.17 -16.89
N ALA A 92 -30.21 -7.67 -15.98
CA ALA A 92 -29.07 -8.43 -15.48
C ALA A 92 -29.51 -9.73 -14.77
N ALA A 93 -30.59 -9.67 -14.01
CA ALA A 93 -31.15 -10.87 -13.36
C ALA A 93 -31.71 -11.88 -14.37
N ALA A 94 -32.42 -11.43 -15.42
CA ALA A 94 -32.95 -12.29 -16.45
C ALA A 94 -31.84 -13.04 -17.21
N GLN A 95 -30.76 -12.33 -17.55
CA GLN A 95 -29.58 -12.90 -18.18
C GLN A 95 -28.87 -13.91 -17.27
N TYR A 96 -28.69 -13.57 -16.00
CA TYR A 96 -28.02 -14.44 -15.03
C TYR A 96 -28.81 -15.72 -14.75
N TYR A 97 -30.09 -15.59 -14.32
CA TYR A 97 -30.85 -16.75 -13.88
C TYR A 97 -31.33 -17.60 -15.04
N TYR A 98 -31.73 -17.00 -16.18
CA TYR A 98 -32.41 -17.68 -17.27
C TYR A 98 -31.72 -17.58 -18.63
N GLY A 99 -30.64 -16.81 -18.74
CA GLY A 99 -29.93 -16.63 -20.03
C GLY A 99 -30.74 -15.92 -21.10
N LYS A 100 -31.74 -15.13 -20.73
CA LYS A 100 -32.73 -14.48 -21.61
C LYS A 100 -32.75 -12.97 -21.35
N HIS A 101 -33.20 -12.20 -22.33
CA HIS A 101 -33.59 -10.82 -22.11
C HIS A 101 -34.86 -10.74 -21.23
N ALA A 102 -35.00 -9.66 -20.45
CA ALA A 102 -36.18 -9.47 -19.60
C ALA A 102 -37.50 -9.52 -20.36
N SER A 103 -37.51 -9.13 -21.65
CA SER A 103 -38.67 -9.21 -22.54
C SER A 103 -39.02 -10.63 -23.00
N GLU A 104 -38.15 -11.61 -22.80
CA GLU A 104 -38.31 -13.00 -23.23
C GLU A 104 -38.70 -13.94 -22.08
N LEU A 105 -38.77 -13.39 -20.85
CA LEU A 105 -39.13 -14.15 -19.67
C LEU A 105 -40.58 -14.65 -19.74
N THR A 106 -40.81 -15.90 -19.29
CA THR A 106 -42.18 -16.40 -19.04
C THR A 106 -42.81 -15.68 -17.85
N LEU A 107 -44.09 -15.79 -17.67
CA LEU A 107 -44.78 -15.23 -16.52
C LEU A 107 -44.25 -15.83 -15.20
N ALA A 108 -43.95 -17.10 -15.19
CA ALA A 108 -43.35 -17.79 -14.04
C ALA A 108 -41.96 -17.32 -13.69
N GLU A 109 -41.09 -17.18 -14.69
CA GLU A 109 -39.74 -16.64 -14.53
C GLU A 109 -39.76 -15.17 -14.03
N ALA A 110 -40.58 -14.32 -14.64
CA ALA A 110 -40.78 -12.94 -14.22
C ALA A 110 -41.29 -12.80 -12.79
N ALA A 111 -42.24 -13.68 -12.37
CA ALA A 111 -42.75 -13.71 -11.01
C ALA A 111 -41.70 -14.16 -10.00
N SER A 112 -40.79 -15.05 -10.38
CA SER A 112 -39.63 -15.44 -9.56
C SER A 112 -38.70 -14.26 -9.34
N ILE A 113 -38.27 -13.56 -10.39
CA ILE A 113 -37.40 -12.36 -10.29
C ILE A 113 -38.07 -11.29 -9.40
N ALA A 114 -39.38 -11.04 -9.59
CA ALA A 114 -40.12 -10.11 -8.74
C ALA A 114 -40.14 -10.55 -7.26
N GLY A 115 -40.13 -11.85 -7.02
CA GLY A 115 -40.08 -12.46 -5.68
C GLY A 115 -38.77 -12.16 -4.94
N ILE A 116 -37.63 -12.13 -5.64
CA ILE A 116 -36.29 -11.89 -5.08
C ILE A 116 -36.24 -10.55 -4.33
N THR A 117 -36.94 -9.54 -4.80
CA THR A 117 -36.91 -8.17 -4.28
C THR A 117 -37.20 -8.02 -2.79
N LYS A 118 -37.87 -8.98 -2.15
CA LYS A 118 -38.23 -8.95 -0.73
C LYS A 118 -37.00 -9.23 0.17
N THR A 119 -36.27 -10.31 -0.11
CA THR A 119 -35.08 -10.73 0.60
C THR A 119 -34.16 -11.46 -0.41
N PRO A 120 -33.29 -10.74 -1.13
CA PRO A 120 -32.54 -11.33 -2.24
C PRO A 120 -31.73 -12.57 -1.85
N SER A 121 -31.10 -12.57 -0.69
CA SER A 121 -30.31 -13.69 -0.17
C SER A 121 -31.09 -14.94 0.19
N LEU A 122 -32.42 -14.84 0.30
CA LEU A 122 -33.28 -15.98 0.64
C LEU A 122 -34.08 -16.46 -0.57
N TYR A 123 -34.57 -15.52 -1.41
CA TYR A 123 -35.52 -15.84 -2.48
C TYR A 123 -34.89 -15.94 -3.86
N ALA A 124 -33.58 -15.84 -3.98
CA ALA A 124 -32.90 -16.11 -5.23
C ALA A 124 -33.04 -17.59 -5.61
N PRO A 125 -33.45 -17.93 -6.87
CA PRO A 125 -33.84 -19.27 -7.26
C PRO A 125 -32.67 -20.28 -7.24
N ASP A 126 -31.45 -19.84 -7.31
CA ASP A 126 -30.26 -20.67 -7.20
C ASP A 126 -29.76 -20.87 -5.77
N VAL A 127 -30.25 -20.07 -4.81
CA VAL A 127 -29.87 -20.17 -3.39
C VAL A 127 -30.82 -21.10 -2.62
N ASN A 128 -32.11 -20.88 -2.76
CA ASN A 128 -33.11 -21.68 -2.07
C ASN A 128 -34.36 -21.83 -2.94
N GLN A 129 -34.41 -22.92 -3.71
CA GLN A 129 -35.48 -23.20 -4.68
C GLN A 129 -36.84 -23.29 -4.02
N GLU A 130 -36.96 -23.89 -2.82
CA GLU A 130 -38.25 -24.05 -2.12
C GLU A 130 -38.80 -22.70 -1.67
N ALA A 131 -37.99 -21.87 -1.01
CA ALA A 131 -38.39 -20.52 -0.60
C ALA A 131 -38.70 -19.63 -1.81
N SER A 132 -37.89 -19.73 -2.89
CA SER A 132 -38.12 -19.02 -4.16
C SER A 132 -39.47 -19.39 -4.77
N LYS A 133 -39.80 -20.69 -4.81
CA LYS A 133 -41.07 -21.20 -5.34
C LYS A 133 -42.27 -20.71 -4.53
N GLU A 134 -42.20 -20.79 -3.22
CA GLU A 134 -43.28 -20.27 -2.33
C GLU A 134 -43.49 -18.77 -2.58
N ARG A 135 -42.40 -18.02 -2.74
CA ARG A 135 -42.44 -16.60 -3.01
C ARG A 135 -43.00 -16.28 -4.40
N GLN A 136 -42.59 -17.00 -5.43
CA GLN A 136 -43.12 -16.92 -6.80
C GLN A 136 -44.63 -17.14 -6.79
N MET A 137 -45.13 -18.19 -6.10
CA MET A 137 -46.55 -18.47 -5.97
C MET A 137 -47.31 -17.34 -5.28
N THR A 138 -46.67 -16.69 -4.28
CA THR A 138 -47.26 -15.52 -3.62
C THR A 138 -47.43 -14.34 -4.60
N VAL A 139 -46.41 -14.11 -5.50
CA VAL A 139 -46.48 -13.07 -6.53
C VAL A 139 -47.61 -13.39 -7.53
N LEU A 140 -47.63 -14.59 -8.10
CA LEU A 140 -48.66 -15.03 -9.06
C LEU A 140 -50.06 -14.92 -8.47
N LYS A 141 -50.25 -15.36 -7.24
CA LYS A 141 -51.54 -15.24 -6.53
C LYS A 141 -51.98 -13.79 -6.39
N LYS A 142 -51.04 -12.89 -6.08
CA LYS A 142 -51.32 -11.44 -6.00
C LYS A 142 -51.71 -10.85 -7.35
N MET A 143 -51.07 -11.28 -8.43
CA MET A 143 -51.42 -10.85 -9.79
C MET A 143 -52.84 -11.32 -10.18
N LEU A 144 -53.19 -12.55 -9.83
CA LEU A 144 -54.52 -13.06 -10.04
C LEU A 144 -55.58 -12.29 -9.19
N ASP A 145 -55.33 -12.09 -7.89
CA ASP A 145 -56.23 -11.36 -6.98
C ASP A 145 -56.49 -9.91 -7.44
N LEU A 146 -55.51 -9.32 -8.16
CA LEU A 146 -55.59 -7.97 -8.74
C LEU A 146 -56.15 -7.95 -10.17
N ASN A 147 -56.56 -9.08 -10.71
CA ASN A 147 -57.00 -9.26 -12.10
C ASN A 147 -55.98 -8.80 -13.14
N MET A 148 -54.67 -8.94 -12.84
CA MET A 148 -53.60 -8.68 -13.77
C MET A 148 -53.34 -9.85 -14.71
N ILE A 149 -53.70 -11.05 -14.25
CA ILE A 149 -53.66 -12.32 -15.00
C ILE A 149 -54.97 -13.08 -14.82
N THR A 150 -55.30 -13.93 -15.77
CA THR A 150 -56.43 -14.83 -15.70
C THR A 150 -56.11 -16.07 -14.88
N GLN A 151 -57.15 -16.84 -14.50
CA GLN A 151 -56.94 -18.12 -13.80
C GLN A 151 -56.14 -19.10 -14.65
N ALA A 152 -56.36 -19.13 -15.96
CA ALA A 152 -55.64 -20.02 -16.89
C ALA A 152 -54.12 -19.68 -16.93
N GLU A 153 -53.79 -18.40 -17.03
CA GLU A 153 -52.37 -17.92 -16.98
C GLU A 153 -51.69 -18.21 -15.62
N TYR A 154 -52.46 -18.09 -14.52
CA TYR A 154 -51.97 -18.48 -13.21
C TYR A 154 -51.67 -19.97 -13.14
N ASP A 155 -52.62 -20.83 -13.58
CA ASP A 155 -52.46 -22.29 -13.53
C ASP A 155 -51.30 -22.77 -14.41
N GLU A 156 -51.11 -22.17 -15.58
CA GLU A 156 -50.00 -22.43 -16.48
C GLU A 156 -48.64 -22.03 -15.83
N ALA A 157 -48.54 -20.80 -15.32
CA ALA A 157 -47.31 -20.32 -14.68
C ALA A 157 -46.98 -21.07 -13.37
N ALA A 158 -48.01 -21.52 -12.62
CA ALA A 158 -47.82 -22.30 -11.41
C ALA A 158 -47.34 -23.74 -11.67
N ALA A 159 -47.64 -24.28 -12.86
CA ALA A 159 -47.23 -25.61 -13.28
C ALA A 159 -45.85 -25.62 -13.95
N GLU A 160 -45.33 -24.46 -14.35
CA GLU A 160 -44.00 -24.33 -14.99
C GLU A 160 -42.85 -24.59 -14.02
N ASP A 161 -41.96 -25.51 -14.36
CA ASP A 161 -40.73 -25.77 -13.60
C ASP A 161 -39.60 -24.84 -14.05
N ILE A 162 -39.58 -23.64 -13.52
CA ILE A 162 -38.55 -22.64 -13.84
C ILE A 162 -37.15 -23.04 -13.37
N TYR A 163 -37.02 -23.99 -12.43
CA TYR A 163 -35.73 -24.46 -11.91
C TYR A 163 -35.00 -25.34 -12.93
N ALA A 164 -35.72 -26.02 -13.83
CA ALA A 164 -35.13 -26.70 -14.96
C ALA A 164 -34.58 -25.74 -16.02
N HIS A 165 -34.99 -24.46 -15.98
CA HIS A 165 -34.52 -23.41 -16.91
C HIS A 165 -33.40 -22.58 -16.33
N LEU A 166 -33.00 -22.80 -15.08
CA LEU A 166 -31.91 -22.05 -14.48
C LEU A 166 -30.61 -22.34 -15.24
N VAL A 167 -30.08 -21.32 -15.85
CA VAL A 167 -28.78 -21.36 -16.53
C VAL A 167 -27.69 -21.04 -15.51
N CYS A 168 -27.95 -20.14 -14.57
CA CYS A 168 -27.04 -19.59 -13.54
C CYS A 168 -25.62 -19.60 -14.07
N LYS A 169 -25.40 -18.82 -15.10
CA LYS A 169 -24.22 -18.95 -15.96
C LYS A 169 -22.97 -19.02 -15.09
N GLU A 170 -22.29 -20.16 -15.13
CA GLU A 170 -20.90 -20.28 -14.70
C GLU A 170 -20.04 -19.18 -15.34
N THR A 171 -20.44 -18.67 -16.52
CA THR A 171 -19.84 -17.50 -17.18
C THR A 171 -20.08 -16.16 -16.45
N ALA A 172 -21.17 -16.01 -15.67
CA ALA A 172 -21.33 -14.83 -14.83
C ALA A 172 -20.60 -15.00 -13.49
N GLU A 173 -20.39 -16.22 -13.00
CA GLU A 173 -19.45 -16.49 -11.91
C GLU A 173 -18.00 -16.38 -12.37
N GLU A 174 -17.65 -16.78 -13.58
CA GLU A 174 -16.31 -16.53 -14.13
C GLU A 174 -16.09 -15.06 -14.47
N GLU A 175 -17.06 -14.32 -14.99
CA GLU A 175 -16.94 -12.87 -15.22
C GLU A 175 -17.15 -12.05 -13.92
N SER A 176 -18.01 -12.47 -12.98
CA SER A 176 -18.14 -11.82 -11.66
C SER A 176 -17.08 -12.30 -10.66
N ASN A 177 -16.46 -13.45 -10.89
CA ASN A 177 -15.26 -13.94 -10.22
C ASN A 177 -13.98 -13.56 -10.96
N ALA A 178 -14.04 -12.77 -12.03
CA ALA A 178 -12.87 -12.10 -12.56
C ALA A 178 -12.32 -11.20 -11.43
N LYS A 179 -11.44 -11.80 -10.64
CA LYS A 179 -10.77 -11.11 -9.54
C LYS A 179 -10.06 -9.92 -10.14
N HIS A 180 -10.50 -8.72 -9.79
CA HIS A 180 -9.76 -7.54 -10.16
C HIS A 180 -8.34 -7.66 -9.61
N ASN A 181 -7.35 -7.33 -10.39
CA ASN A 181 -5.98 -7.31 -9.88
C ASN A 181 -5.82 -6.21 -8.82
N TRP A 182 -4.69 -6.22 -8.12
CA TRP A 182 -4.41 -5.26 -7.07
C TRP A 182 -4.44 -3.80 -7.56
N PHE A 183 -4.04 -3.60 -8.81
CA PHE A 183 -3.99 -2.28 -9.42
C PHE A 183 -5.38 -1.69 -9.65
N VAL A 184 -6.29 -2.47 -10.22
CA VAL A 184 -7.67 -2.02 -10.50
C VAL A 184 -8.37 -1.60 -9.20
N GLU A 185 -8.22 -2.38 -8.13
CA GLU A 185 -8.80 -1.99 -6.84
C GLU A 185 -8.19 -0.71 -6.26
N ALA A 186 -6.87 -0.53 -6.38
CA ALA A 186 -6.23 0.71 -5.95
C ALA A 186 -6.70 1.92 -6.77
N ALA A 187 -6.84 1.76 -8.10
CA ALA A 187 -7.39 2.80 -8.97
C ALA A 187 -8.83 3.16 -8.60
N VAL A 188 -9.69 2.16 -8.34
CA VAL A 188 -11.07 2.37 -7.90
C VAL A 188 -11.12 3.16 -6.58
N GLN A 189 -10.23 2.86 -5.62
CA GLN A 189 -10.18 3.59 -4.36
C GLN A 189 -9.75 5.06 -4.57
N GLN A 190 -8.75 5.31 -5.42
CA GLN A 190 -8.32 6.68 -5.73
C GLN A 190 -9.44 7.45 -6.44
N ILE A 191 -10.06 6.89 -7.48
CA ILE A 191 -11.18 7.52 -8.19
C ILE A 191 -12.33 7.84 -7.23
N LYS A 192 -12.64 6.92 -6.32
CA LYS A 192 -13.67 7.14 -5.31
C LYS A 192 -13.35 8.32 -4.40
N ALA A 193 -12.10 8.41 -3.92
CA ALA A 193 -11.63 9.52 -3.10
C ALA A 193 -11.72 10.85 -3.89
N ASP A 194 -11.25 10.87 -5.12
CA ASP A 194 -11.28 12.05 -5.99
C ASP A 194 -12.71 12.51 -6.34
N LEU A 195 -13.64 11.58 -6.57
CA LEU A 195 -15.05 11.93 -6.76
C LEU A 195 -15.67 12.55 -5.50
N MET A 196 -15.28 12.06 -4.34
CA MET A 196 -15.75 12.63 -3.07
C MET A 196 -15.16 14.03 -2.83
N GLU A 197 -13.86 14.20 -3.05
CA GLU A 197 -13.16 15.46 -2.81
C GLU A 197 -13.42 16.50 -3.90
N LYS A 198 -13.13 16.16 -5.17
CA LYS A 198 -13.16 17.12 -6.30
C LYS A 198 -14.58 17.38 -6.82
N LYS A 199 -15.52 16.42 -6.62
CA LYS A 199 -16.94 16.55 -7.08
C LYS A 199 -17.94 16.64 -5.94
N ASN A 200 -17.50 16.68 -4.67
CA ASN A 200 -18.34 16.77 -3.48
C ASN A 200 -19.41 15.65 -3.41
N MET A 201 -19.08 14.44 -3.90
CA MET A 201 -19.96 13.28 -3.84
C MET A 201 -19.89 12.61 -2.48
N THR A 202 -21.00 12.02 -2.04
CA THR A 202 -20.96 11.07 -0.90
C THR A 202 -20.30 9.76 -1.33
N ALA A 203 -19.81 8.98 -0.38
CA ALA A 203 -19.20 7.68 -0.66
C ALA A 203 -20.15 6.72 -1.45
N ALA A 204 -21.46 6.81 -1.18
CA ALA A 204 -22.46 6.03 -1.92
C ALA A 204 -22.61 6.50 -3.36
N GLN A 205 -22.66 7.82 -3.58
CA GLN A 205 -22.73 8.41 -4.92
C GLN A 205 -21.51 8.08 -5.75
N ALA A 206 -20.31 8.23 -5.18
CA ALA A 206 -19.06 7.88 -5.83
C ALA A 206 -19.00 6.39 -6.22
N SER A 207 -19.41 5.49 -5.30
CA SER A 207 -19.48 4.06 -5.60
C SER A 207 -20.50 3.75 -6.70
N ASN A 208 -21.70 4.34 -6.68
CA ASN A 208 -22.69 4.14 -7.73
C ASN A 208 -22.19 4.70 -9.07
N MET A 209 -21.51 5.84 -9.08
CA MET A 209 -20.91 6.40 -10.29
C MET A 209 -19.89 5.43 -10.89
N ILE A 210 -19.00 4.85 -10.08
CA ILE A 210 -17.96 3.91 -10.55
C ILE A 210 -18.58 2.64 -11.12
N TYR A 211 -19.52 2.01 -10.42
CA TYR A 211 -20.03 0.68 -10.78
C TYR A 211 -21.26 0.69 -11.70
N SER A 212 -21.95 1.82 -11.81
CA SER A 212 -23.21 1.93 -12.57
C SER A 212 -23.29 3.17 -13.46
N GLY A 213 -22.29 4.07 -13.40
CA GLY A 213 -22.29 5.33 -14.13
C GLY A 213 -21.77 5.24 -15.58
N GLY A 214 -21.36 4.06 -16.05
CA GLY A 214 -20.85 3.88 -17.41
C GLY A 214 -19.53 4.61 -17.65
N LEU A 215 -18.66 4.69 -16.64
CA LEU A 215 -17.39 5.41 -16.73
C LEU A 215 -16.40 4.70 -17.66
N GLN A 216 -15.61 5.49 -18.38
CA GLN A 216 -14.41 5.03 -19.07
C GLN A 216 -13.18 5.52 -18.31
N ILE A 217 -12.41 4.58 -17.76
CA ILE A 217 -11.28 4.86 -16.89
C ILE A 217 -9.97 4.51 -17.60
N HIS A 218 -9.12 5.50 -17.83
CA HIS A 218 -7.79 5.33 -18.38
C HIS A 218 -6.79 5.21 -17.24
N THR A 219 -6.35 3.98 -16.97
CA THR A 219 -5.41 3.69 -15.89
C THR A 219 -3.97 3.91 -16.33
N THR A 220 -3.06 4.10 -15.35
CA THR A 220 -1.62 4.21 -15.58
C THR A 220 -0.91 2.86 -15.58
N MET A 221 -1.66 1.76 -15.38
CA MET A 221 -1.14 0.41 -15.32
C MET A 221 -0.35 0.02 -16.56
N ASP A 222 0.81 -0.56 -16.36
CA ASP A 222 1.50 -1.33 -17.37
C ASP A 222 1.24 -2.82 -17.14
N ALA A 223 0.47 -3.43 -18.03
CA ALA A 223 0.02 -4.82 -17.86
C ALA A 223 1.19 -5.80 -17.72
N SER A 224 2.25 -5.63 -18.50
CA SER A 224 3.42 -6.51 -18.43
C SER A 224 4.19 -6.37 -17.13
N MET A 225 4.29 -5.16 -16.60
CA MET A 225 4.91 -4.91 -15.29
C MET A 225 4.06 -5.51 -14.15
N GLN A 226 2.73 -5.35 -14.24
CA GLN A 226 1.80 -5.89 -13.26
C GLN A 226 1.88 -7.42 -13.21
N GLU A 227 1.84 -8.08 -14.37
CA GLU A 227 1.97 -9.53 -14.48
C GLU A 227 3.32 -10.03 -13.94
N THR A 228 4.42 -9.33 -14.27
CA THR A 228 5.76 -9.67 -13.78
C THR A 228 5.84 -9.58 -12.26
N ALA A 229 5.28 -8.51 -11.67
CA ALA A 229 5.27 -8.33 -10.22
C ALA A 229 4.40 -9.40 -9.53
N GLU A 230 3.20 -9.68 -10.05
CA GLU A 230 2.31 -10.71 -9.54
C GLU A 230 2.93 -12.11 -9.64
N ALA A 231 3.56 -12.45 -10.75
CA ALA A 231 4.22 -13.74 -10.94
C ALA A 231 5.35 -13.96 -9.91
N ALA A 232 6.13 -12.92 -9.62
CA ALA A 232 7.15 -12.98 -8.59
C ALA A 232 6.56 -13.19 -7.18
N MET A 233 5.44 -12.53 -6.86
CA MET A 233 4.76 -12.66 -5.58
C MET A 233 4.04 -14.01 -5.40
N LYS A 234 3.70 -14.68 -6.49
CA LYS A 234 3.13 -16.05 -6.51
C LYS A 234 4.19 -17.14 -6.42
N ASN A 235 5.44 -16.84 -6.74
CA ASN A 235 6.53 -17.82 -6.75
C ASN A 235 7.08 -18.08 -5.36
N ASP A 236 6.59 -19.14 -4.70
CA ASP A 236 6.99 -19.53 -3.35
C ASP A 236 8.51 -19.78 -3.19
N ASN A 237 9.21 -20.18 -4.27
CA ASN A 237 10.66 -20.40 -4.23
C ASN A 237 11.49 -19.12 -4.02
N MET A 238 10.90 -17.96 -4.22
CA MET A 238 11.55 -16.67 -3.98
C MET A 238 11.50 -16.24 -2.51
N PHE A 239 10.61 -16.85 -1.73
CA PHE A 239 10.40 -16.52 -0.32
C PHE A 239 11.14 -17.47 0.61
N PRO A 240 11.49 -17.03 1.83
CA PRO A 240 11.92 -17.95 2.86
C PRO A 240 10.77 -18.91 3.22
N ALA A 241 11.13 -20.10 3.70
CA ALA A 241 10.13 -21.10 4.09
C ALA A 241 9.16 -20.57 5.19
N GLY A 242 9.57 -19.55 5.92
CA GLY A 242 8.78 -18.99 7.03
C GLY A 242 8.59 -20.03 8.14
N ASP A 243 7.47 -19.91 8.83
CA ASP A 243 7.03 -20.87 9.84
C ASP A 243 6.08 -21.97 9.29
N GLY A 244 5.87 -21.97 7.97
CA GLY A 244 4.97 -22.92 7.29
C GLY A 244 3.48 -22.69 7.56
N LYS A 245 3.13 -21.60 8.24
CA LYS A 245 1.75 -21.31 8.62
C LYS A 245 0.98 -20.58 7.56
N MET A 246 -0.34 -20.72 7.62
CA MET A 246 -1.31 -20.03 6.79
C MET A 246 -2.32 -19.34 7.68
N ASP A 247 -2.67 -18.10 7.35
CA ASP A 247 -3.72 -17.35 8.02
C ASP A 247 -5.05 -17.65 7.33
N VAL A 248 -6.03 -17.98 8.13
CA VAL A 248 -7.39 -18.32 7.73
C VAL A 248 -8.33 -17.22 8.20
N THR A 249 -9.09 -16.66 7.28
CA THR A 249 -10.22 -15.77 7.58
C THR A 249 -11.47 -16.42 7.01
N TYR A 250 -12.45 -16.68 7.86
CA TYR A 250 -13.73 -17.22 7.47
C TYR A 250 -14.85 -16.22 7.79
N LEU A 251 -15.45 -15.71 6.73
CA LEU A 251 -16.63 -14.84 6.81
C LEU A 251 -17.85 -15.71 6.67
N ILE A 252 -18.79 -15.60 7.59
CA ILE A 252 -20.04 -16.34 7.57
C ILE A 252 -21.21 -15.43 7.93
N SER A 253 -22.28 -15.53 7.16
CA SER A 253 -23.54 -14.82 7.39
C SER A 253 -24.64 -15.84 7.65
N VAL A 254 -25.35 -15.66 8.74
CA VAL A 254 -26.43 -16.54 9.16
C VAL A 254 -27.75 -15.76 9.29
N LEU A 255 -28.86 -16.41 8.98
CA LEU A 255 -30.21 -15.86 9.12
C LEU A 255 -30.93 -16.59 10.23
N ASP A 256 -31.55 -15.84 11.16
CA ASP A 256 -32.50 -16.40 12.12
C ASP A 256 -33.81 -16.75 11.40
N THR A 257 -34.13 -18.03 11.35
CA THR A 257 -35.31 -18.58 10.65
C THR A 257 -36.59 -18.37 11.41
N GLN A 258 -36.55 -18.04 12.70
CA GLN A 258 -37.79 -17.79 13.51
C GLN A 258 -38.43 -16.45 13.13
N ASN A 259 -37.62 -15.50 12.57
CA ASN A 259 -38.12 -14.20 12.11
C ASN A 259 -37.47 -13.80 10.77
N PRO A 260 -37.68 -14.55 9.68
CA PRO A 260 -36.96 -14.36 8.42
C PRO A 260 -37.26 -13.04 7.71
N ASP A 261 -38.29 -12.32 8.11
CA ASP A 261 -38.77 -11.13 7.42
C ASP A 261 -38.12 -9.82 7.89
N GLU A 262 -37.27 -9.84 8.91
CA GLU A 262 -36.58 -8.67 9.42
C GLU A 262 -35.14 -8.63 8.90
N SER A 263 -34.77 -7.58 8.21
CA SER A 263 -33.38 -7.34 7.78
C SER A 263 -32.38 -7.20 8.96
N SER A 264 -32.87 -7.18 10.20
CA SER A 264 -32.11 -7.19 11.44
C SER A 264 -31.70 -8.59 11.91
N ASN A 265 -32.26 -9.65 11.31
CA ASN A 265 -32.07 -11.03 11.74
C ASN A 265 -30.92 -11.74 11.01
N GLN A 266 -30.27 -11.06 10.10
CA GLN A 266 -29.04 -11.53 9.49
C GLN A 266 -27.83 -11.06 10.29
N SER A 267 -27.05 -12.01 10.81
CA SER A 267 -25.82 -11.76 11.54
C SER A 267 -24.59 -12.12 10.68
N HIS A 268 -23.55 -11.28 10.76
CA HIS A 268 -22.31 -11.47 10.02
C HIS A 268 -21.17 -11.69 11.01
N TYR A 269 -20.41 -12.74 10.81
CA TYR A 269 -19.27 -13.09 11.66
C TYR A 269 -18.00 -13.18 10.83
N GLU A 270 -16.90 -12.66 11.37
CA GLU A 270 -15.55 -12.89 10.89
C GLU A 270 -14.82 -13.72 11.94
N LYS A 271 -14.39 -14.92 11.56
CA LYS A 271 -13.62 -15.83 12.41
C LYS A 271 -12.22 -16.00 11.82
N LYS A 272 -11.19 -15.90 12.63
CA LYS A 272 -9.79 -15.99 12.21
C LYS A 272 -9.04 -17.06 12.99
N THR A 273 -8.13 -17.74 12.31
CA THR A 273 -7.18 -18.67 12.92
C THR A 273 -5.90 -18.76 12.08
N THR A 274 -4.89 -19.45 12.61
CA THR A 274 -3.67 -19.77 11.87
C THR A 274 -3.47 -21.27 11.88
N VAL A 275 -3.22 -21.86 10.73
CA VAL A 275 -3.14 -23.31 10.52
C VAL A 275 -1.83 -23.68 9.79
N THR A 276 -1.52 -24.97 9.72
CA THR A 276 -0.34 -25.50 9.01
C THR A 276 -0.72 -26.32 7.76
N SER A 277 -2.00 -26.62 7.58
CA SER A 277 -2.50 -27.40 6.43
C SER A 277 -3.91 -26.97 6.01
N GLN A 278 -4.29 -27.27 4.76
CA GLN A 278 -5.65 -27.05 4.27
C GLN A 278 -6.66 -27.88 5.08
N ALA A 279 -6.31 -29.10 5.49
CA ALA A 279 -7.20 -29.94 6.30
C ALA A 279 -7.53 -29.30 7.66
N GLU A 280 -6.59 -28.58 8.28
CA GLU A 280 -6.87 -27.82 9.51
C GLU A 280 -7.77 -26.60 9.23
N ALA A 281 -7.61 -25.94 8.07
CA ALA A 281 -8.50 -24.87 7.66
C ALA A 281 -9.94 -25.36 7.45
N ASP A 282 -10.10 -26.50 6.77
CA ASP A 282 -11.40 -27.12 6.52
C ASP A 282 -12.07 -27.57 7.84
N ALA A 283 -11.29 -28.11 8.77
CA ALA A 283 -11.77 -28.48 10.11
C ALA A 283 -12.20 -27.24 10.92
N PHE A 284 -11.48 -26.14 10.80
CA PHE A 284 -11.87 -24.88 11.42
C PHE A 284 -13.19 -24.35 10.86
N VAL A 285 -13.38 -24.38 9.54
CA VAL A 285 -14.66 -24.01 8.90
C VAL A 285 -15.81 -24.89 9.42
N ALA A 286 -15.59 -26.21 9.49
CA ALA A 286 -16.59 -27.12 10.01
C ALA A 286 -16.99 -26.79 11.46
N SER A 287 -16.00 -26.51 12.33
CA SER A 287 -16.28 -26.15 13.73
C SER A 287 -17.03 -24.82 13.87
N VAL A 288 -16.76 -23.84 13.02
CA VAL A 288 -17.47 -22.55 13.01
C VAL A 288 -18.92 -22.74 12.51
N LYS A 289 -19.12 -23.58 11.50
CA LYS A 289 -20.47 -23.94 11.04
C LYS A 289 -21.28 -24.66 12.13
N GLU A 290 -20.68 -25.61 12.84
CA GLU A 290 -21.30 -26.31 13.97
C GLU A 290 -21.65 -25.34 15.13
N GLU A 291 -20.80 -24.31 15.37
CA GLU A 291 -21.05 -23.27 16.39
C GLU A 291 -22.24 -22.36 16.04
N LEU A 292 -22.40 -22.01 14.76
CA LEU A 292 -23.27 -20.91 14.32
C LEU A 292 -24.55 -21.36 13.59
N LEU A 293 -24.60 -22.61 13.13
CA LEU A 293 -25.78 -23.17 12.42
C LEU A 293 -26.44 -24.17 13.30
N ASP A 294 -27.72 -23.93 13.57
CA ASP A 294 -28.62 -24.79 14.37
C ASP A 294 -30.02 -24.87 13.72
N GLU A 295 -31.01 -25.40 14.43
CA GLU A 295 -32.38 -25.49 13.93
C GLU A 295 -33.04 -24.10 13.68
N THR A 296 -32.45 -23.03 14.24
CA THR A 296 -33.00 -21.67 14.17
C THR A 296 -32.12 -20.73 13.29
N HIS A 297 -30.94 -21.17 12.88
CA HIS A 297 -30.02 -20.38 12.08
C HIS A 297 -29.61 -21.11 10.82
N THR A 298 -29.82 -20.47 9.65
CA THR A 298 -29.43 -21.03 8.36
C THR A 298 -28.30 -20.22 7.74
N LEU A 299 -27.43 -20.89 6.99
CA LEU A 299 -26.33 -20.26 6.24
C LEU A 299 -26.93 -19.41 5.10
N VAL A 300 -26.49 -18.16 5.02
CA VAL A 300 -26.81 -17.24 3.92
C VAL A 300 -25.65 -17.12 2.95
N LEU A 301 -24.46 -16.91 3.48
CA LEU A 301 -23.24 -16.73 2.71
C LEU A 301 -22.06 -17.14 3.57
N ASP A 302 -21.10 -17.81 2.97
CA ASP A 302 -19.79 -18.01 3.58
C ASP A 302 -18.65 -17.78 2.57
N LYS A 303 -17.51 -17.37 3.08
CA LYS A 303 -16.30 -17.18 2.29
C LYS A 303 -15.07 -17.56 3.11
N LEU A 304 -14.36 -18.58 2.66
CA LEU A 304 -13.08 -18.97 3.22
C LEU A 304 -11.96 -18.26 2.46
N THR A 305 -11.06 -17.62 3.20
CA THR A 305 -9.80 -17.07 2.68
C THR A 305 -8.64 -17.73 3.40
N VAL A 306 -7.74 -18.35 2.65
CA VAL A 306 -6.49 -18.95 3.17
C VAL A 306 -5.33 -18.27 2.46
N SER A 307 -4.39 -17.75 3.23
CA SER A 307 -3.19 -17.08 2.71
C SER A 307 -1.95 -17.49 3.47
N LYS A 308 -0.77 -17.41 2.83
CA LYS A 308 0.51 -17.61 3.55
C LYS A 308 0.63 -16.53 4.63
N SER A 309 1.05 -16.89 5.84
CA SER A 309 1.21 -15.92 6.93
C SER A 309 2.32 -14.91 6.66
N LEU A 310 3.47 -15.35 6.09
CA LEU A 310 4.51 -14.44 5.63
C LEU A 310 4.07 -13.76 4.35
N GLN A 311 3.91 -12.45 4.39
CA GLN A 311 3.40 -11.60 3.33
C GLN A 311 4.48 -10.74 2.68
N ALA A 312 4.16 -10.14 1.54
CA ALA A 312 4.96 -9.11 0.89
C ALA A 312 4.06 -8.18 0.08
N ALA A 313 4.52 -6.95 -0.13
CA ALA A 313 3.86 -5.98 -0.99
C ALA A 313 4.90 -5.23 -1.82
N MET A 314 4.54 -4.85 -3.04
CA MET A 314 5.43 -4.15 -3.97
C MET A 314 4.69 -3.08 -4.74
N VAL A 315 5.39 -1.96 -5.00
CA VAL A 315 4.92 -0.86 -5.84
C VAL A 315 6.01 -0.53 -6.85
N ILE A 316 5.61 -0.27 -8.09
CA ILE A 316 6.52 0.18 -9.17
C ILE A 316 5.93 1.46 -9.76
N MET A 317 6.76 2.51 -9.82
CA MET A 317 6.36 3.84 -10.28
C MET A 317 7.27 4.33 -11.40
N ASP A 318 6.69 5.07 -12.32
CA ASP A 318 7.43 5.96 -13.20
C ASP A 318 7.76 7.25 -12.41
N GLN A 319 9.03 7.42 -12.11
CA GLN A 319 9.48 8.55 -11.30
C GLN A 319 9.36 9.90 -12.02
N SER A 320 9.20 9.90 -13.34
CA SER A 320 9.17 11.14 -14.13
C SER A 320 7.82 11.87 -14.05
N ASN A 321 6.75 11.16 -13.68
CA ASN A 321 5.39 11.69 -13.70
C ASN A 321 4.47 11.17 -12.58
N GLY A 322 4.97 10.36 -11.65
CA GLY A 322 4.20 9.84 -10.52
C GLY A 322 3.24 8.69 -10.85
N GLU A 323 3.21 8.22 -12.10
CA GLU A 323 2.35 7.10 -12.48
C GLU A 323 2.75 5.80 -11.77
N VAL A 324 1.85 5.17 -11.07
CA VAL A 324 2.00 3.80 -10.60
C VAL A 324 1.83 2.87 -11.79
N LYS A 325 2.83 2.06 -12.09
CA LYS A 325 2.84 1.13 -13.22
C LYS A 325 2.41 -0.27 -12.82
N ALA A 326 2.71 -0.67 -11.59
CA ALA A 326 2.29 -1.93 -11.01
C ALA A 326 2.21 -1.84 -9.49
N ILE A 327 1.29 -2.60 -8.90
CA ILE A 327 1.15 -2.72 -7.46
C ILE A 327 0.67 -4.13 -7.10
N VAL A 328 1.30 -4.74 -6.09
CA VAL A 328 0.88 -6.02 -5.52
C VAL A 328 0.78 -5.89 -4.00
N GLY A 329 -0.41 -6.11 -3.47
CA GLY A 329 -0.75 -5.91 -2.06
C GLY A 329 -0.63 -7.15 -1.18
N GLY A 330 -0.12 -8.28 -1.70
CA GLY A 330 0.03 -9.51 -0.93
C GLY A 330 0.80 -10.59 -1.67
N ARG A 331 1.29 -11.60 -0.92
CA ARG A 331 1.95 -12.79 -1.44
C ARG A 331 0.93 -13.84 -1.86
N GLY A 332 1.21 -14.55 -2.95
CA GLY A 332 0.39 -15.63 -3.49
C GLY A 332 -0.74 -15.13 -4.39
N GLU A 333 -1.70 -16.00 -4.66
CA GLU A 333 -2.89 -15.61 -5.41
C GLU A 333 -3.74 -14.61 -4.61
N LYS A 334 -4.24 -13.60 -5.30
CA LYS A 334 -5.20 -12.66 -4.68
C LYS A 334 -6.50 -13.42 -4.37
N PRO A 335 -6.94 -13.49 -3.11
CA PRO A 335 -8.02 -14.41 -2.74
C PRO A 335 -9.42 -13.94 -3.18
N GLY A 336 -9.54 -12.73 -3.67
CA GLY A 336 -10.82 -12.15 -4.13
C GLY A 336 -10.73 -10.63 -4.19
N ASP A 337 -11.87 -9.99 -4.40
CA ASP A 337 -12.00 -8.53 -4.38
C ASP A 337 -12.19 -8.00 -2.96
N SER A 338 -11.91 -6.71 -2.77
CA SER A 338 -11.99 -6.00 -1.48
C SER A 338 -11.11 -6.59 -0.38
N VAL A 339 -9.98 -7.19 -0.75
CA VAL A 339 -8.98 -7.68 0.20
C VAL A 339 -8.02 -6.59 0.62
N PHE A 340 -7.48 -6.73 1.84
CA PHE A 340 -6.52 -5.79 2.42
C PHE A 340 -5.26 -5.67 1.55
N ASN A 341 -5.05 -4.47 0.99
CA ASN A 341 -3.90 -4.15 0.15
C ASN A 341 -2.76 -3.62 1.02
N ARG A 342 -1.76 -4.45 1.28
CA ARG A 342 -0.62 -4.08 2.15
C ARG A 342 0.28 -3.02 1.55
N ALA A 343 0.20 -2.79 0.24
CA ALA A 343 0.98 -1.73 -0.40
C ALA A 343 0.45 -0.32 -0.12
N THR A 344 -0.87 -0.19 0.09
CA THR A 344 -1.54 1.11 0.29
C THR A 344 -2.16 1.29 1.68
N GLN A 345 -2.55 0.19 2.35
CA GLN A 345 -3.33 0.24 3.58
C GLN A 345 -2.54 -0.18 4.82
N ALA A 346 -1.46 -0.97 4.67
CA ALA A 346 -0.63 -1.35 5.79
C ALA A 346 0.37 -0.24 6.13
N LEU A 347 0.22 0.32 7.33
CA LEU A 347 1.18 1.26 7.88
C LEU A 347 2.25 0.48 8.64
N ARG A 348 3.49 0.50 8.13
CA ARG A 348 4.59 -0.27 8.70
C ARG A 348 5.78 0.63 8.97
N GLN A 349 6.59 0.24 9.95
CA GLN A 349 7.86 0.90 10.18
C GLN A 349 8.86 0.50 9.09
N GLN A 350 9.41 1.49 8.41
CA GLN A 350 10.26 1.28 7.24
C GLN A 350 11.73 1.06 7.58
N GLY A 351 12.07 1.14 8.87
CA GLY A 351 13.43 0.92 9.33
C GLY A 351 14.44 1.87 8.68
N SER A 352 15.61 1.36 8.38
CA SER A 352 16.74 2.15 7.85
C SER A 352 16.49 2.80 6.48
N THR A 353 15.38 2.53 5.80
CA THR A 353 15.02 3.24 4.57
C THR A 353 14.54 4.68 4.83
N MET A 354 14.23 5.01 6.07
CA MET A 354 13.95 6.40 6.47
C MET A 354 15.21 7.27 6.56
N LYS A 355 16.41 6.71 6.74
CA LYS A 355 17.65 7.46 6.92
C LYS A 355 17.94 8.47 5.79
N PRO A 356 17.84 8.09 4.50
CA PRO A 356 18.01 9.05 3.41
C PRO A 356 17.01 10.21 3.48
N LEU A 357 15.78 9.95 3.84
CA LEU A 357 14.67 10.92 3.80
C LEU A 357 14.65 11.83 5.04
N ALA A 358 14.71 11.24 6.23
CA ALA A 358 14.57 11.98 7.49
C ALA A 358 15.85 12.66 7.98
N ALA A 359 17.02 12.13 7.59
CA ALA A 359 18.28 12.65 8.11
C ALA A 359 19.18 13.25 7.01
N TYR A 360 19.51 12.45 5.99
CA TYR A 360 20.56 12.87 5.05
C TYR A 360 20.07 13.85 3.97
N ALA A 361 18.83 13.69 3.47
CA ALA A 361 18.26 14.62 2.50
C ALA A 361 18.22 16.06 3.05
N PRO A 362 17.57 16.33 4.20
CA PRO A 362 17.55 17.69 4.74
C PRO A 362 18.94 18.22 5.11
N ALA A 363 19.85 17.35 5.58
CA ALA A 363 21.21 17.78 5.93
C ALA A 363 22.02 18.25 4.71
N ILE A 364 21.86 17.57 3.57
CA ILE A 364 22.55 17.92 2.34
C ILE A 364 21.86 19.10 1.66
N ASP A 365 20.55 19.12 1.63
CA ASP A 365 19.76 20.15 0.95
C ASP A 365 19.93 21.53 1.58
N THR A 366 20.04 21.59 2.90
CA THR A 366 20.34 22.80 3.66
C THR A 366 21.82 23.21 3.61
N GLY A 367 22.68 22.36 3.02
CA GLY A 367 24.12 22.61 2.96
C GLY A 367 24.87 22.40 4.28
N LEU A 368 24.24 21.70 5.24
CA LEU A 368 24.84 21.37 6.53
C LEU A 368 25.93 20.31 6.37
N LEU A 369 25.73 19.32 5.53
CA LEU A 369 26.64 18.21 5.26
C LEU A 369 26.77 17.95 3.75
N MET A 370 27.89 17.33 3.37
CA MET A 370 28.16 16.80 2.03
C MET A 370 28.58 15.33 2.13
N PRO A 371 28.59 14.55 1.04
CA PRO A 371 28.97 13.14 1.08
C PRO A 371 30.28 12.83 1.80
N GLY A 372 31.29 13.65 1.62
CA GLY A 372 32.58 13.52 2.26
C GLY A 372 32.68 14.12 3.67
N SER A 373 31.62 14.74 4.20
CA SER A 373 31.61 15.26 5.57
C SER A 373 31.78 14.15 6.60
N ILE A 374 32.59 14.41 7.64
CA ILE A 374 32.89 13.43 8.70
C ILE A 374 31.95 13.64 9.89
N ILE A 375 31.36 12.55 10.35
CA ILE A 375 30.67 12.44 11.64
C ILE A 375 31.39 11.38 12.46
N ILE A 376 31.56 11.64 13.76
CA ILE A 376 32.22 10.67 14.66
C ILE A 376 31.20 9.58 15.05
N ASP A 377 31.50 8.35 14.66
CA ASP A 377 30.74 7.16 15.08
C ASP A 377 31.23 6.69 16.44
N GLU A 378 30.48 7.04 17.47
CA GLU A 378 30.78 6.78 18.89
C GLU A 378 29.47 6.61 19.66
N PRO A 379 29.47 5.98 20.84
CA PRO A 379 28.29 5.90 21.70
C PRO A 379 27.73 7.29 22.03
N VAL A 380 26.41 7.44 21.84
CA VAL A 380 25.67 8.68 22.15
C VAL A 380 24.37 8.35 22.85
N THR A 381 23.82 9.32 23.59
CA THR A 381 22.54 9.21 24.29
C THR A 381 21.71 10.46 24.07
N TYR A 382 20.47 10.29 23.69
CA TYR A 382 19.49 11.35 23.51
C TYR A 382 18.23 11.03 24.30
N GLY A 383 17.87 11.87 25.29
CA GLY A 383 16.66 11.67 26.09
C GLY A 383 16.60 10.31 26.81
N GLY A 384 17.75 9.75 27.22
CA GLY A 384 17.84 8.43 27.86
C GLY A 384 17.90 7.24 26.88
N TRP A 385 17.75 7.47 25.57
CA TRP A 385 17.90 6.45 24.55
C TRP A 385 19.28 6.49 23.87
N SER A 386 19.89 5.33 23.70
CA SER A 386 21.25 5.17 23.12
C SER A 386 21.19 4.31 21.87
N PRO A 387 21.22 4.90 20.65
CA PRO A 387 21.26 4.14 19.42
C PRO A 387 22.54 3.31 19.32
N LYS A 388 22.42 2.08 18.83
CA LYS A 388 23.56 1.20 18.53
C LYS A 388 23.60 0.91 17.02
N ASN A 389 24.81 0.79 16.48
CA ASN A 389 24.96 0.24 15.11
C ASN A 389 24.51 -1.23 15.09
N TRP A 390 24.05 -1.71 13.95
CA TRP A 390 23.51 -3.07 13.77
C TRP A 390 24.53 -4.18 14.10
N ASP A 391 25.83 -3.90 13.93
CA ASP A 391 26.93 -4.79 14.24
C ASP A 391 27.53 -4.56 15.66
N GLY A 392 26.98 -3.63 16.40
CA GLY A 392 27.42 -3.25 17.76
C GLY A 392 28.77 -2.55 17.82
N LYS A 393 29.36 -2.16 16.67
CA LYS A 393 30.70 -1.55 16.59
C LYS A 393 30.60 -0.06 16.35
N TYR A 394 31.67 0.63 16.78
CA TYR A 394 31.90 2.05 16.54
C TYR A 394 33.27 2.22 15.89
N ILE A 395 33.33 2.95 14.79
CA ILE A 395 34.54 3.05 13.96
C ILE A 395 35.17 4.45 13.94
N GLY A 396 34.64 5.37 14.76
CA GLY A 396 35.14 6.73 14.88
C GLY A 396 34.80 7.62 13.68
N PRO A 397 35.70 8.51 13.26
CA PRO A 397 35.43 9.43 12.14
C PRO A 397 35.06 8.71 10.87
N THR A 398 33.87 9.03 10.32
CA THR A 398 33.22 8.28 9.23
C THR A 398 32.53 9.26 8.30
N THR A 399 32.65 9.09 6.98
CA THR A 399 31.96 9.96 6.01
C THR A 399 30.46 9.71 5.99
N VAL A 400 29.70 10.75 5.66
CA VAL A 400 28.23 10.63 5.41
C VAL A 400 27.96 9.54 4.38
N ARG A 401 28.73 9.50 3.28
CA ARG A 401 28.67 8.44 2.26
C ARG A 401 28.78 7.05 2.87
N GLN A 402 29.79 6.84 3.73
CA GLN A 402 30.01 5.57 4.41
C GLN A 402 28.85 5.23 5.36
N GLY A 403 28.32 6.22 6.06
CA GLY A 403 27.15 6.08 6.93
C GLY A 403 25.92 5.55 6.19
N ILE A 404 25.71 6.01 4.95
CA ILE A 404 24.59 5.55 4.10
C ILE A 404 24.79 4.11 3.62
N TRP A 405 25.92 3.81 2.95
CA TRP A 405 26.08 2.49 2.35
C TRP A 405 26.26 1.37 3.39
N HIS A 406 26.81 1.69 4.56
CA HIS A 406 26.94 0.76 5.68
C HIS A 406 25.71 0.77 6.62
N SER A 407 24.79 1.65 6.34
CA SER A 407 23.51 1.80 7.09
C SER A 407 23.72 2.06 8.59
N MET A 408 24.69 2.93 8.96
CA MET A 408 25.04 3.21 10.35
C MET A 408 23.94 3.98 11.08
N ASN A 409 23.52 3.47 12.23
CA ASN A 409 22.45 4.07 13.02
C ASN A 409 22.87 5.35 13.73
N VAL A 410 24.06 5.33 14.34
CA VAL A 410 24.56 6.47 15.12
C VAL A 410 24.75 7.70 14.24
N LEU A 411 25.31 7.51 13.01
CA LEU A 411 25.49 8.62 12.07
C LEU A 411 24.16 9.23 11.65
N ALA A 412 23.18 8.39 11.34
CA ALA A 412 21.85 8.88 10.92
C ALA A 412 21.16 9.67 12.05
N VAL A 413 21.21 9.17 13.30
CA VAL A 413 20.63 9.87 14.45
C VAL A 413 21.37 11.18 14.71
N LYS A 414 22.71 11.20 14.69
CA LYS A 414 23.49 12.44 14.82
C LYS A 414 23.13 13.45 13.74
N THR A 415 23.01 13.00 12.49
CA THR A 415 22.62 13.85 11.36
C THR A 415 21.23 14.46 11.58
N PHE A 416 20.25 13.64 11.96
CA PHE A 416 18.89 14.10 12.28
C PHE A 416 18.89 15.16 13.38
N MET A 417 19.64 14.93 14.45
CA MET A 417 19.77 15.89 15.55
C MET A 417 20.45 17.18 15.14
N MET A 418 21.42 17.13 14.18
CA MET A 418 22.06 18.32 13.62
C MET A 418 21.09 19.12 12.74
N VAL A 419 20.25 18.45 11.97
CA VAL A 419 19.19 19.05 11.13
C VAL A 419 18.12 19.72 11.99
N GLY A 420 17.78 19.09 13.10
CA GLY A 420 16.65 19.46 13.97
C GLY A 420 15.35 18.78 13.57
N ALA A 421 14.58 18.39 14.57
CA ALA A 421 13.39 17.56 14.39
C ALA A 421 12.29 18.25 13.56
N ASP A 422 12.07 19.55 13.74
CA ASP A 422 11.07 20.31 12.98
C ASP A 422 11.41 20.37 11.49
N THR A 423 12.69 20.63 11.15
CA THR A 423 13.13 20.64 9.76
C THR A 423 12.99 19.25 9.12
N ALA A 424 13.43 18.21 9.80
CA ALA A 424 13.31 16.84 9.31
C ALA A 424 11.84 16.45 9.09
N TYR A 425 10.96 16.81 10.03
CA TYR A 425 9.53 16.56 9.95
C TYR A 425 8.89 17.27 8.73
N GLN A 426 9.27 18.55 8.48
CA GLN A 426 8.75 19.28 7.30
C GLN A 426 9.17 18.60 5.99
N TYR A 427 10.43 18.17 5.87
CA TYR A 427 10.86 17.42 4.69
C TYR A 427 10.06 16.12 4.49
N LEU A 428 9.70 15.42 5.57
CA LEU A 428 8.87 14.22 5.46
C LEU A 428 7.46 14.56 4.97
N LEU A 429 6.85 15.64 5.42
CA LEU A 429 5.57 16.13 4.88
C LEU A 429 5.71 16.47 3.38
N ASP A 430 6.79 17.16 3.02
CA ASP A 430 7.04 17.54 1.63
C ASP A 430 7.31 16.31 0.73
N PHE A 431 7.81 15.21 1.28
CA PHE A 431 7.91 13.90 0.60
C PHE A 431 6.57 13.17 0.46
N GLY A 432 5.47 13.73 0.94
CA GLY A 432 4.11 13.20 0.78
C GLY A 432 3.68 12.19 1.85
N PHE A 433 4.34 12.11 3.01
CA PHE A 433 3.89 11.26 4.09
C PHE A 433 2.67 11.86 4.79
N THR A 434 1.58 11.11 4.85
CA THR A 434 0.28 11.58 5.39
C THR A 434 0.00 11.08 6.80
N THR A 435 0.70 10.04 7.27
CA THR A 435 0.42 9.37 8.55
C THR A 435 1.38 9.73 9.66
N ILE A 436 2.36 10.62 9.40
CA ILE A 436 3.26 11.15 10.41
C ILE A 436 2.59 12.24 11.23
N ASP A 437 2.95 12.34 12.52
CA ASP A 437 2.41 13.35 13.42
C ASP A 437 3.51 13.98 14.31
N GLU A 438 3.14 14.93 15.19
CA GLU A 438 4.06 15.65 16.06
C GLU A 438 4.94 14.75 16.94
N ARG A 439 4.51 13.55 17.27
CA ARG A 439 5.29 12.55 18.05
C ARG A 439 6.46 12.01 17.25
N ASP A 440 6.42 12.12 15.93
CA ASP A 440 7.49 11.67 15.04
C ASP A 440 8.63 12.70 14.94
N LYS A 441 8.51 13.86 15.59
CA LYS A 441 9.62 14.80 15.83
C LYS A 441 10.62 14.27 16.86
N ALA A 442 11.06 13.04 16.68
CA ALA A 442 11.89 12.30 17.60
C ALA A 442 13.13 11.69 16.93
N ALA A 443 14.21 11.51 17.66
CA ALA A 443 15.46 10.93 17.15
C ALA A 443 15.27 9.51 16.55
N THR A 444 14.25 8.77 16.98
CA THR A 444 13.90 7.43 16.45
C THR A 444 13.43 7.47 15.00
N THR A 445 12.85 8.58 14.57
CA THR A 445 12.40 8.80 13.17
C THR A 445 13.54 8.69 12.17
N ALA A 446 14.75 9.10 12.55
CA ALA A 446 15.96 8.90 11.75
C ALA A 446 16.18 7.41 11.35
N LEU A 447 15.68 6.47 12.15
CA LEU A 447 15.83 5.02 11.96
C LEU A 447 14.53 4.33 11.50
N GLY A 448 13.48 5.11 11.24
CA GLY A 448 12.17 4.61 10.84
C GLY A 448 11.26 4.18 11.99
N GLY A 449 11.57 4.57 13.22
CA GLY A 449 10.71 4.39 14.38
C GLY A 449 9.60 5.43 14.41
N LEU A 450 8.59 5.27 13.56
CA LEU A 450 7.43 6.14 13.43
C LEU A 450 6.28 5.68 14.34
N THR A 451 5.43 6.61 14.74
CA THR A 451 4.29 6.33 15.63
C THR A 451 3.28 5.37 14.99
N GLN A 452 2.87 5.64 13.76
CA GLN A 452 1.93 4.80 13.01
C GLN A 452 2.63 3.97 11.93
N GLY A 453 3.77 4.43 11.42
CA GLY A 453 4.40 3.92 10.23
C GLY A 453 3.84 4.58 8.96
N VAL A 454 4.30 4.13 7.80
CA VAL A 454 3.90 4.63 6.49
C VAL A 454 3.66 3.48 5.53
N SER A 455 2.91 3.72 4.45
CA SER A 455 2.63 2.71 3.43
C SER A 455 3.84 2.49 2.50
N VAL A 456 3.84 1.35 1.81
CA VAL A 456 4.85 1.07 0.76
C VAL A 456 4.72 2.07 -0.39
N LEU A 457 3.50 2.49 -0.71
CA LEU A 457 3.22 3.46 -1.77
C LEU A 457 3.84 4.82 -1.45
N GLU A 458 3.58 5.40 -0.26
CA GLU A 458 4.15 6.69 0.15
C GLU A 458 5.67 6.64 0.17
N GLN A 459 6.25 5.58 0.73
CA GLN A 459 7.71 5.43 0.78
C GLN A 459 8.31 5.27 -0.62
N THR A 460 7.61 4.61 -1.57
CA THR A 460 8.06 4.50 -2.96
C THR A 460 8.03 5.86 -3.65
N ALA A 461 7.00 6.68 -3.44
CA ALA A 461 6.89 8.04 -3.97
C ALA A 461 7.99 8.96 -3.45
N ALA A 462 8.33 8.85 -2.16
CA ALA A 462 9.45 9.60 -1.57
C ALA A 462 10.80 9.23 -2.22
N TYR A 463 11.03 7.96 -2.55
CA TYR A 463 12.22 7.54 -3.29
C TYR A 463 12.16 7.94 -4.76
N ALA A 464 10.99 7.92 -5.40
CA ALA A 464 10.79 8.44 -6.75
C ALA A 464 11.14 9.94 -6.84
N THR A 465 10.83 10.70 -5.79
CA THR A 465 11.21 12.12 -5.67
C THR A 465 12.74 12.31 -5.73
N ILE A 466 13.51 11.45 -5.05
CA ILE A 466 14.98 11.50 -5.17
C ILE A 466 15.44 11.11 -6.59
N ALA A 467 14.82 10.06 -7.15
CA ALA A 467 15.19 9.50 -8.44
C ALA A 467 14.98 10.47 -9.61
N ASN A 468 14.01 11.38 -9.52
CA ASN A 468 13.65 12.35 -10.56
C ASN A 468 14.25 13.74 -10.37
N GLY A 469 15.25 13.88 -9.51
CA GLY A 469 15.92 15.16 -9.28
C GLY A 469 15.27 16.06 -8.24
N GLY A 470 14.39 15.52 -7.39
CA GLY A 470 13.88 16.19 -6.19
C GLY A 470 12.49 16.82 -6.31
N THR A 471 11.73 16.50 -7.36
CA THR A 471 10.33 16.93 -7.52
C THR A 471 9.40 15.82 -7.06
N TYR A 472 8.48 16.11 -6.15
CA TYR A 472 7.44 15.20 -5.72
C TYR A 472 6.27 15.20 -6.70
N TYR A 473 5.83 14.01 -7.04
CA TYR A 473 4.58 13.71 -7.73
C TYR A 473 3.71 12.83 -6.84
N GLU A 474 2.44 13.17 -6.70
CA GLU A 474 1.51 12.30 -6.01
C GLU A 474 1.32 10.99 -6.80
N PRO A 475 1.30 9.82 -6.13
CA PRO A 475 1.08 8.55 -6.81
C PRO A 475 -0.26 8.50 -7.55
N MET A 476 -0.23 8.16 -8.82
CA MET A 476 -1.37 8.22 -9.71
C MET A 476 -1.68 6.84 -10.31
N PHE A 477 -2.93 6.38 -10.15
CA PHE A 477 -3.42 5.11 -10.72
C PHE A 477 -4.26 5.29 -11.98
N TYR A 478 -4.68 6.50 -12.31
CA TYR A 478 -5.42 6.81 -13.52
C TYR A 478 -5.01 8.20 -14.05
N SER A 479 -5.06 8.36 -15.38
CA SER A 479 -4.80 9.65 -16.02
C SER A 479 -6.07 10.47 -16.24
N VAL A 480 -7.14 9.83 -16.75
CA VAL A 480 -8.41 10.50 -17.03
C VAL A 480 -9.59 9.55 -16.81
N VAL A 481 -10.70 10.08 -16.37
CA VAL A 481 -11.99 9.39 -16.30
C VAL A 481 -13.03 10.17 -17.10
N TYR A 482 -13.68 9.50 -18.04
CA TYR A 482 -14.81 10.05 -18.80
C TYR A 482 -16.13 9.50 -18.24
N ASP A 483 -17.18 10.31 -18.33
CA ASP A 483 -18.55 9.87 -18.09
C ASP A 483 -19.12 9.07 -19.29
N HIS A 484 -20.34 8.56 -19.18
CA HIS A 484 -20.98 7.77 -20.24
C HIS A 484 -21.25 8.58 -21.52
N ASP A 485 -21.28 9.91 -21.44
CA ASP A 485 -21.45 10.81 -22.57
C ASP A 485 -20.11 11.19 -23.23
N GLY A 486 -18.99 10.74 -22.66
CA GLY A 486 -17.64 11.03 -23.14
C GLY A 486 -17.08 12.37 -22.67
N ASN A 487 -17.72 13.02 -21.67
CA ASN A 487 -17.17 14.25 -21.06
C ASN A 487 -16.12 13.87 -20.00
N VAL A 488 -15.08 14.71 -19.86
CA VAL A 488 -14.07 14.53 -18.83
C VAL A 488 -14.71 14.75 -17.44
N LEU A 489 -14.71 13.69 -16.64
CA LEU A 489 -15.20 13.72 -15.27
C LEU A 489 -14.08 14.03 -14.28
N LEU A 490 -12.94 13.34 -14.38
CA LEU A 490 -11.72 13.57 -13.62
C LEU A 490 -10.52 13.60 -14.57
N ASP A 491 -9.59 14.50 -14.31
CA ASP A 491 -8.35 14.65 -15.10
C ASP A 491 -7.17 14.80 -14.15
N ASN A 492 -6.23 13.88 -14.24
CA ASN A 492 -4.96 13.88 -13.52
C ASN A 492 -3.76 13.98 -14.48
N SER A 493 -3.99 14.30 -15.76
CA SER A 493 -2.92 14.41 -16.75
C SER A 493 -1.94 15.55 -16.45
N GLU A 494 -2.40 16.59 -15.76
CA GLU A 494 -1.58 17.67 -15.22
C GLU A 494 -1.64 17.64 -13.70
N GLN A 495 -0.63 17.06 -13.06
CA GLN A 495 -0.54 17.00 -11.61
C GLN A 495 0.07 18.26 -11.03
N GLU A 496 -0.43 18.66 -9.86
CA GLU A 496 0.26 19.60 -9.00
C GLU A 496 1.54 18.94 -8.45
N THR A 497 2.66 19.57 -8.68
CA THR A 497 3.96 19.09 -8.22
C THR A 497 4.64 20.16 -7.37
N HIS A 498 5.51 19.72 -6.48
CA HIS A 498 6.35 20.64 -5.74
C HIS A 498 7.76 20.10 -5.61
N ARG A 499 8.72 21.03 -5.49
CA ARG A 499 10.10 20.65 -5.31
C ARG A 499 10.41 20.44 -3.83
N VAL A 500 10.86 19.24 -3.51
CA VAL A 500 11.29 18.84 -2.17
C VAL A 500 12.80 19.06 -1.98
N LEU A 501 13.59 18.68 -2.98
CA LEU A 501 15.05 18.75 -2.94
C LEU A 501 15.60 19.54 -4.13
N LYS A 502 16.77 20.12 -3.93
CA LYS A 502 17.59 20.61 -5.05
C LYS A 502 18.05 19.43 -5.89
N GLU A 503 18.19 19.64 -7.19
CA GLU A 503 18.70 18.62 -8.11
C GLU A 503 20.09 18.10 -7.69
N THR A 504 20.93 19.00 -7.20
CA THR A 504 22.25 18.64 -6.65
C THR A 504 22.13 17.71 -5.45
N THR A 505 21.18 17.94 -4.55
CA THR A 505 20.93 17.10 -3.37
C THR A 505 20.43 15.71 -3.79
N ALA A 506 19.45 15.65 -4.70
CA ALA A 506 18.93 14.42 -5.23
C ALA A 506 20.01 13.56 -5.90
N PHE A 507 20.88 14.19 -6.69
CA PHE A 507 22.03 13.50 -7.30
C PHE A 507 23.03 13.00 -6.26
N LEU A 508 23.38 13.81 -5.25
CA LEU A 508 24.32 13.40 -4.20
C LEU A 508 23.80 12.22 -3.40
N LEU A 509 22.49 12.19 -3.08
CA LEU A 509 21.86 11.05 -2.44
C LEU A 509 21.87 9.81 -3.34
N THR A 510 21.53 9.97 -4.62
CA THR A 510 21.56 8.90 -5.62
C THR A 510 22.96 8.28 -5.73
N ASP A 511 23.97 9.11 -5.85
CA ASP A 511 25.37 8.66 -5.98
C ASP A 511 25.83 7.90 -4.72
N MET A 512 25.47 8.37 -3.51
CA MET A 512 25.76 7.65 -2.27
C MET A 512 24.94 6.35 -2.16
N MET A 513 23.70 6.32 -2.64
CA MET A 513 22.85 5.12 -2.60
C MET A 513 23.23 4.08 -3.67
N ARG A 514 23.95 4.46 -4.74
CA ARG A 514 24.63 3.49 -5.63
C ARG A 514 25.66 2.65 -4.87
N ASP A 515 26.35 3.27 -3.91
CA ASP A 515 27.32 2.55 -3.06
C ASP A 515 26.65 1.49 -2.17
N VAL A 516 25.38 1.67 -1.78
CA VAL A 516 24.61 0.63 -1.08
C VAL A 516 24.50 -0.65 -1.92
N ILE A 517 24.33 -0.50 -3.24
CA ILE A 517 24.17 -1.61 -4.18
C ILE A 517 25.51 -2.22 -4.59
N THR A 518 26.55 -1.42 -4.76
CA THR A 518 27.83 -1.90 -5.28
C THR A 518 28.74 -2.51 -4.20
N LYS A 519 28.66 -2.03 -2.97
CA LYS A 519 29.54 -2.44 -1.86
C LYS A 519 28.88 -2.49 -0.49
N GLY A 520 27.60 -2.08 -0.39
CA GLY A 520 26.88 -1.95 0.87
C GLY A 520 25.89 -3.09 1.15
N THR A 521 24.86 -2.75 1.91
CA THR A 521 23.84 -3.70 2.40
C THR A 521 22.89 -4.20 1.30
N GLY A 522 22.84 -3.52 0.15
CA GLY A 522 21.88 -3.79 -0.94
C GLY A 522 22.44 -4.60 -2.11
N THR A 523 23.60 -5.24 -2.00
CA THR A 523 24.27 -5.92 -3.13
C THR A 523 23.41 -6.99 -3.82
N LYS A 524 22.42 -7.57 -3.12
CA LYS A 524 21.48 -8.55 -3.69
C LYS A 524 20.34 -7.91 -4.52
N ALA A 525 20.22 -6.59 -4.50
CA ALA A 525 19.30 -5.85 -5.34
C ALA A 525 19.95 -5.36 -6.66
N ALA A 526 21.21 -5.67 -6.90
CA ALA A 526 21.89 -5.31 -8.13
C ALA A 526 21.22 -5.94 -9.36
N ILE A 527 21.13 -5.16 -10.45
CA ILE A 527 20.66 -5.60 -11.77
C ILE A 527 21.87 -5.64 -12.69
N SER A 528 22.11 -6.78 -13.34
CA SER A 528 23.25 -6.92 -14.25
C SER A 528 23.16 -5.93 -15.41
N GLY A 529 24.21 -5.13 -15.58
CA GLY A 529 24.28 -4.15 -16.67
C GLY A 529 23.36 -2.94 -16.52
N MET A 530 22.87 -2.63 -15.31
CA MET A 530 22.02 -1.47 -15.04
C MET A 530 22.48 -0.72 -13.78
N ASN A 531 22.51 0.60 -13.84
CA ASN A 531 22.74 1.44 -12.67
C ASN A 531 21.53 1.38 -11.73
N VAL A 532 21.78 1.08 -10.48
CA VAL A 532 20.77 0.99 -9.41
C VAL A 532 21.24 1.82 -8.22
N ALA A 533 20.35 2.60 -7.66
CA ALA A 533 20.51 3.26 -6.37
C ALA A 533 19.38 2.83 -5.43
N GLY A 534 19.61 2.73 -4.13
CA GLY A 534 18.56 2.34 -3.21
C GLY A 534 19.04 2.14 -1.78
N LYS A 535 18.11 1.79 -0.90
CA LYS A 535 18.37 1.61 0.52
C LYS A 535 17.59 0.42 1.08
N THR A 536 18.27 -0.37 1.90
CA THR A 536 17.70 -1.49 2.66
C THR A 536 17.13 -1.01 3.98
N GLY A 537 16.04 -1.60 4.41
CA GLY A 537 15.45 -1.43 5.73
C GLY A 537 15.25 -2.77 6.43
N THR A 538 15.53 -2.77 7.71
CA THR A 538 15.25 -3.87 8.63
C THR A 538 14.83 -3.25 9.94
N THR A 539 13.70 -3.67 10.48
CA THR A 539 13.25 -3.26 11.82
C THR A 539 13.87 -4.18 12.87
N ASN A 540 13.73 -3.79 14.14
CA ASN A 540 14.21 -4.63 15.26
C ASN A 540 13.63 -6.04 15.16
N ASP A 541 14.41 -7.02 15.56
CA ASP A 541 14.04 -8.45 15.53
C ASP A 541 13.61 -8.96 14.15
N THR A 542 14.02 -8.26 13.07
CA THR A 542 13.73 -8.64 11.67
C THR A 542 12.22 -8.84 11.40
N VAL A 543 11.38 -8.00 12.01
CA VAL A 543 9.91 -8.07 11.85
C VAL A 543 9.48 -7.58 10.46
N ASP A 544 10.13 -6.51 9.97
CA ASP A 544 9.91 -5.96 8.64
C ASP A 544 11.22 -5.92 7.86
N LEU A 545 11.17 -6.33 6.61
CA LEU A 545 12.23 -6.18 5.64
C LEU A 545 11.74 -5.31 4.50
N THR A 546 12.47 -4.25 4.20
CA THR A 546 12.11 -3.29 3.16
C THR A 546 13.29 -2.97 2.24
N PHE A 547 12.97 -2.66 1.01
CA PHE A 547 13.94 -2.09 0.09
C PHE A 547 13.23 -1.12 -0.86
N TYR A 548 13.79 0.07 -0.98
CA TYR A 548 13.36 1.06 -1.95
C TYR A 548 14.56 1.41 -2.82
N GLY A 549 14.40 1.21 -4.10
CA GLY A 549 15.46 1.42 -5.07
C GLY A 549 14.92 1.82 -6.42
N TYR A 550 15.80 2.37 -7.24
CA TYR A 550 15.46 2.86 -8.56
C TYR A 550 16.62 2.70 -9.54
N THR A 551 16.24 2.64 -10.80
CA THR A 551 17.10 2.78 -11.95
C THR A 551 16.88 4.17 -12.57
N PRO A 552 17.60 4.57 -13.62
CA PRO A 552 17.27 5.80 -14.33
C PRO A 552 15.90 5.81 -15.03
N TYR A 553 15.07 4.77 -14.84
CA TYR A 553 13.77 4.59 -15.51
C TYR A 553 12.60 4.48 -14.53
N TYR A 554 12.72 3.62 -13.52
CA TYR A 554 11.62 3.28 -12.61
C TYR A 554 12.10 3.19 -11.18
N THR A 555 11.23 3.58 -10.26
CA THR A 555 11.39 3.39 -8.82
C THR A 555 10.49 2.25 -8.36
N ALA A 556 11.01 1.36 -7.51
CA ALA A 556 10.23 0.30 -6.92
C ALA A 556 10.52 0.13 -5.43
N GLY A 557 9.45 -0.10 -4.67
CA GLY A 557 9.50 -0.42 -3.25
C GLY A 557 8.97 -1.81 -2.96
N ILE A 558 9.59 -2.53 -2.04
CA ILE A 558 9.13 -3.83 -1.53
C ILE A 558 9.17 -3.85 0.00
N TRP A 559 8.12 -4.41 0.59
CA TRP A 559 8.03 -4.79 1.99
C TRP A 559 7.79 -6.30 2.09
N MET A 560 8.37 -6.92 3.12
CA MET A 560 8.12 -8.32 3.49
C MET A 560 8.01 -8.42 5.00
N GLY A 561 6.98 -9.10 5.50
CA GLY A 561 6.69 -9.26 6.92
C GLY A 561 5.45 -10.09 7.19
N TYR A 562 5.11 -10.25 8.46
CA TYR A 562 3.83 -10.81 8.88
C TYR A 562 2.84 -9.68 9.19
N ASP A 563 1.54 -9.93 9.08
CA ASP A 563 0.52 -8.97 9.48
C ASP A 563 0.58 -8.66 10.98
N SER A 564 0.93 -9.66 11.80
CA SER A 564 1.32 -9.50 13.20
C SER A 564 2.81 -9.19 13.32
N GLN A 565 3.22 -8.51 14.40
CA GLN A 565 4.64 -8.27 14.68
C GLN A 565 5.36 -9.57 15.06
N LYS A 566 6.03 -10.18 14.09
CA LYS A 566 6.71 -11.46 14.22
C LYS A 566 8.01 -11.49 13.44
N GLU A 567 9.05 -12.10 14.00
CA GLU A 567 10.36 -12.27 13.37
C GLU A 567 10.27 -13.11 12.09
N ILE A 568 10.94 -12.64 11.02
CA ILE A 568 11.12 -13.39 9.78
C ILE A 568 12.36 -14.27 9.89
N ILE A 569 12.13 -15.57 10.04
CA ILE A 569 13.21 -16.56 10.17
C ILE A 569 13.81 -16.86 8.79
N ASN A 570 15.15 -16.97 8.72
CA ASN A 570 15.89 -17.33 7.52
C ASN A 570 15.57 -16.46 6.27
N ALA A 571 15.38 -15.19 6.48
CA ALA A 571 15.00 -14.24 5.42
C ALA A 571 15.97 -14.20 4.22
N ASN A 572 17.28 -14.38 4.45
CA ASN A 572 18.33 -14.47 3.42
C ASN A 572 18.26 -13.41 2.32
N ASN A 573 17.85 -12.19 2.67
CA ASN A 573 17.65 -11.08 1.72
C ASN A 573 16.64 -11.43 0.59
N ALA A 574 15.60 -12.20 0.86
CA ALA A 574 14.59 -12.59 -0.13
C ALA A 574 13.94 -11.39 -0.80
N HIS A 575 13.56 -10.35 -0.03
CA HIS A 575 13.00 -9.10 -0.53
C HIS A 575 13.91 -8.43 -1.58
N LEU A 576 15.24 -8.42 -1.39
CA LEU A 576 16.19 -7.87 -2.36
C LEU A 576 16.22 -8.69 -3.66
N ARG A 577 16.19 -10.02 -3.54
CA ARG A 577 16.18 -10.92 -4.71
C ARG A 577 14.87 -10.80 -5.50
N ILE A 578 13.74 -10.70 -4.82
CA ILE A 578 12.44 -10.48 -5.47
C ILE A 578 12.48 -9.15 -6.23
N TRP A 579 12.90 -8.07 -5.58
CA TRP A 579 13.02 -6.76 -6.19
C TRP A 579 13.93 -6.79 -7.43
N SER A 580 15.13 -7.37 -7.30
CA SER A 580 16.09 -7.49 -8.40
C SER A 580 15.54 -8.33 -9.56
N SER A 581 14.85 -9.44 -9.27
CA SER A 581 14.25 -10.30 -10.29
C SER A 581 13.16 -9.58 -11.08
N VAL A 582 12.23 -8.94 -10.37
CA VAL A 582 11.12 -8.19 -11.00
C VAL A 582 11.67 -7.06 -11.87
N MET A 583 12.54 -6.22 -11.31
CA MET A 583 13.08 -5.09 -12.03
C MET A 583 13.98 -5.51 -13.20
N SER A 584 14.76 -6.59 -13.05
CA SER A 584 15.56 -7.15 -14.17
C SER A 584 14.68 -7.62 -15.31
N GLN A 585 13.58 -8.33 -15.01
CA GLN A 585 12.66 -8.82 -16.03
C GLN A 585 11.97 -7.66 -16.75
N ILE A 586 11.47 -6.65 -16.03
CA ILE A 586 10.86 -5.45 -16.61
C ILE A 586 11.82 -4.72 -17.55
N HIS A 587 13.08 -4.54 -17.12
CA HIS A 587 14.08 -3.85 -17.97
C HIS A 587 14.42 -4.67 -19.22
N TYR A 588 14.48 -5.98 -19.08
CA TYR A 588 14.70 -6.89 -20.21
C TYR A 588 13.52 -6.83 -21.21
N ASP A 589 12.29 -6.99 -20.74
CA ASP A 589 11.09 -7.02 -21.60
C ASP A 589 10.87 -5.70 -22.34
N LYS A 590 11.22 -4.57 -21.70
CA LYS A 590 11.13 -3.24 -22.31
C LYS A 590 12.38 -2.87 -23.13
N GLY A 591 13.39 -3.73 -23.21
CA GLY A 591 14.61 -3.48 -23.95
C GLY A 591 15.42 -2.27 -23.45
N LEU A 592 15.30 -1.94 -22.14
CA LEU A 592 15.94 -0.77 -21.55
C LEU A 592 17.45 -0.98 -21.43
N LYS A 593 18.20 -0.02 -21.93
CA LYS A 593 19.66 -0.03 -21.86
C LYS A 593 20.15 0.75 -20.65
N ASN A 594 21.30 0.36 -20.11
CA ASN A 594 21.93 1.15 -19.04
C ASN A 594 22.17 2.59 -19.47
N LYS A 595 21.85 3.52 -18.58
CA LYS A 595 22.28 4.92 -18.66
C LYS A 595 22.75 5.40 -17.30
N GLU A 596 23.57 6.44 -17.26
CA GLU A 596 23.95 7.06 -16.00
C GLU A 596 22.80 7.90 -15.45
N PHE A 597 22.78 8.06 -14.13
CA PHE A 597 21.94 9.07 -13.51
C PHE A 597 22.44 10.46 -13.92
N GLU A 598 21.53 11.34 -14.26
CA GLU A 598 21.85 12.67 -14.77
C GLU A 598 22.49 13.51 -13.66
N LYS A 599 23.70 14.00 -13.94
CA LYS A 599 24.43 14.85 -13.02
C LYS A 599 24.10 16.31 -13.35
N PRO A 600 23.46 17.04 -12.41
CA PRO A 600 23.15 18.45 -12.62
C PRO A 600 24.40 19.36 -12.54
N ASP A 601 24.22 20.56 -13.04
CA ASP A 601 25.20 21.64 -12.83
C ASP A 601 25.29 22.00 -11.32
N GLY A 602 26.32 22.74 -10.95
CA GLY A 602 26.52 23.17 -9.56
C GLY A 602 27.24 22.16 -8.66
N LEU A 603 27.76 21.07 -9.23
CA LEU A 603 28.57 20.07 -8.53
C LEU A 603 30.01 20.08 -8.99
N THR A 604 30.92 19.96 -8.02
CA THR A 604 32.35 19.77 -8.23
C THR A 604 32.90 18.65 -7.35
N THR A 605 34.11 18.20 -7.60
CA THR A 605 34.81 17.26 -6.72
C THR A 605 35.79 17.97 -5.83
N ARG A 606 35.87 17.57 -4.57
CA ARG A 606 36.88 18.08 -3.63
C ARG A 606 37.65 16.92 -3.05
N SER A 607 38.98 17.08 -3.03
CA SER A 607 39.87 16.16 -2.29
C SER A 607 39.70 16.38 -0.79
N ILE A 608 39.55 15.30 -0.06
CA ILE A 608 39.40 15.27 1.40
C ILE A 608 40.32 14.22 2.02
N CYS A 609 40.82 14.52 3.20
CA CYS A 609 41.50 13.53 4.02
C CYS A 609 40.48 12.50 4.54
N SER A 610 40.68 11.21 4.26
CA SER A 610 39.75 10.16 4.66
C SER A 610 39.65 9.97 6.17
N ALA A 611 40.62 10.46 6.93
CA ALA A 611 40.62 10.40 8.39
C ALA A 611 39.87 11.57 9.03
N SER A 612 40.02 12.81 8.52
CA SER A 612 39.49 14.02 9.15
C SER A 612 38.35 14.69 8.40
N GLY A 613 38.10 14.35 7.11
CA GLY A 613 37.18 15.07 6.23
C GLY A 613 37.66 16.49 5.82
N MET A 614 38.81 16.94 6.34
CA MET A 614 39.38 18.27 6.06
C MET A 614 40.15 18.28 4.75
N THR A 615 40.52 19.47 4.27
CA THR A 615 41.47 19.61 3.16
C THR A 615 42.74 18.83 3.45
N PRO A 616 43.23 17.98 2.53
CA PRO A 616 44.42 17.17 2.79
C PRO A 616 45.66 18.01 3.07
N SER A 617 46.46 17.60 4.03
CA SER A 617 47.86 18.04 4.17
C SER A 617 48.75 17.17 3.31
N SER A 618 50.02 17.61 3.15
CA SER A 618 51.02 16.80 2.46
C SER A 618 51.29 15.43 3.08
N LEU A 619 50.94 15.27 4.36
CA LEU A 619 51.14 14.03 5.11
C LEU A 619 50.06 12.98 4.84
N CYS A 620 48.84 13.40 4.40
CA CYS A 620 47.69 12.49 4.33
C CYS A 620 47.92 11.28 3.39
N ASN A 621 48.66 11.46 2.30
CA ASN A 621 48.95 10.36 1.36
C ASN A 621 49.96 9.33 1.88
N SER A 622 50.65 9.64 3.00
CA SER A 622 51.71 8.81 3.54
C SER A 622 51.29 8.05 4.80
N ASP A 623 49.96 7.98 5.10
CA ASP A 623 49.46 7.30 6.29
C ASP A 623 49.84 5.82 6.30
N TYR A 624 50.42 5.36 7.40
CA TYR A 624 50.96 4.01 7.54
C TYR A 624 49.83 2.91 7.48
N TYR A 625 48.66 3.24 7.99
CA TYR A 625 47.50 2.33 8.00
C TYR A 625 46.52 2.57 6.82
N GLY A 626 46.84 3.52 5.91
CA GLY A 626 46.14 3.67 4.65
C GLY A 626 44.98 4.69 4.68
N TYR A 627 44.91 5.55 5.70
CA TYR A 627 44.00 6.70 5.71
C TYR A 627 44.55 7.83 4.83
N GLY A 628 44.39 7.67 3.52
CA GLY A 628 44.94 8.59 2.54
C GLY A 628 43.99 9.76 2.20
N VAL A 629 44.22 10.27 0.99
CA VAL A 629 43.36 11.27 0.38
C VAL A 629 42.30 10.55 -0.49
N THR A 630 41.07 10.97 -0.36
CA THR A 630 40.00 10.59 -1.24
C THR A 630 39.33 11.83 -1.83
N SER A 631 38.42 11.67 -2.79
CA SER A 631 37.64 12.78 -3.33
C SER A 631 36.16 12.42 -3.33
N ASP A 632 35.34 13.43 -3.13
CA ASP A 632 33.91 13.28 -3.19
C ASP A 632 33.24 14.50 -3.80
N TYR A 633 31.95 14.34 -4.21
CA TYR A 633 31.18 15.46 -4.75
C TYR A 633 30.82 16.47 -3.65
N VAL A 634 30.82 17.71 -4.00
CA VAL A 634 30.32 18.83 -3.19
C VAL A 634 29.59 19.81 -4.12
N THR A 635 28.68 20.60 -3.57
CA THR A 635 28.09 21.72 -4.31
C THR A 635 29.16 22.86 -4.45
N THR A 636 29.09 23.60 -5.54
CA THR A 636 30.07 24.66 -5.83
C THR A 636 30.05 25.81 -4.81
N ASP A 637 28.92 26.02 -4.16
CA ASP A 637 28.68 27.04 -3.13
C ASP A 637 28.98 26.53 -1.70
N PHE A 638 29.28 25.24 -1.52
CA PHE A 638 29.57 24.68 -0.19
C PHE A 638 30.84 25.27 0.40
N LYS A 639 30.64 26.06 1.44
CA LYS A 639 31.74 26.72 2.18
C LYS A 639 32.19 25.96 3.42
N GLY A 640 31.37 24.96 3.82
CA GLY A 640 31.62 24.11 4.97
C GLY A 640 32.61 23.00 4.63
N GLY A 641 33.40 22.64 5.57
CA GLY A 641 33.97 21.33 5.81
C GLY A 641 33.76 21.14 7.29
N THR A 642 33.79 19.97 7.82
CA THR A 642 33.93 19.77 9.24
C THR A 642 35.21 20.47 9.70
N GLY A 643 35.14 21.80 9.88
CA GLY A 643 36.23 22.61 10.38
C GLY A 643 37.13 23.32 9.40
N GLY A 644 36.75 23.64 8.14
CA GLY A 644 37.32 24.70 7.27
C GLY A 644 38.84 24.85 7.14
N GLY A 645 39.64 23.83 7.47
CA GLY A 645 41.09 23.91 7.52
C GLY A 645 41.79 22.72 6.89
N THR A 646 43.13 22.78 6.87
CA THR A 646 43.97 21.65 6.46
C THR A 646 43.99 20.58 7.54
N CYS A 647 44.10 19.32 7.13
CA CYS A 647 44.12 18.18 8.05
C CYS A 647 45.25 18.30 9.08
N THR A 648 44.88 18.24 10.35
CA THR A 648 45.79 18.26 11.51
C THR A 648 45.89 16.89 12.19
N MET A 649 45.12 15.90 11.75
CA MET A 649 45.18 14.54 12.34
C MET A 649 46.45 13.78 11.94
N HIS A 650 46.93 13.96 10.67
CA HIS A 650 48.15 13.28 10.23
C HIS A 650 49.37 13.97 10.80
N LYS A 651 50.18 13.19 11.51
CA LYS A 651 51.43 13.63 12.12
C LYS A 651 52.54 12.64 11.77
N SER A 652 53.78 13.15 11.65
CA SER A 652 54.94 12.31 11.46
C SER A 652 55.51 11.92 12.82
N TYR A 653 55.86 10.67 12.95
CA TYR A 653 56.48 10.09 14.14
C TYR A 653 57.76 9.34 13.74
N THR A 654 58.82 9.53 14.54
CA THR A 654 60.01 8.66 14.44
C THR A 654 59.87 7.54 15.42
N ILE A 655 59.82 6.33 14.90
CA ILE A 655 59.63 5.09 15.68
C ILE A 655 60.84 4.17 15.56
N CYS A 656 61.02 3.27 16.51
CA CYS A 656 61.98 2.19 16.41
C CYS A 656 61.50 1.18 15.35
N SER A 657 62.31 0.87 14.36
CA SER A 657 61.99 -0.02 13.25
C SER A 657 61.87 -1.50 13.66
N GLU A 658 62.27 -1.86 14.88
CA GLU A 658 62.17 -3.21 15.42
C GLU A 658 60.96 -3.39 16.33
N THR A 659 60.63 -2.39 17.18
CA THR A 659 59.60 -2.53 18.22
C THR A 659 58.30 -1.79 17.91
N GLY A 660 58.30 -0.87 16.95
CA GLY A 660 57.15 0.00 16.64
C GLY A 660 56.83 1.06 17.69
N LYS A 661 57.63 1.21 18.74
CA LYS A 661 57.49 2.25 19.77
C LYS A 661 58.15 3.53 19.32
N LEU A 662 57.90 4.68 19.99
CA LEU A 662 58.67 5.91 19.76
C LEU A 662 60.16 5.64 19.93
N ALA A 663 61.00 6.15 19.00
CA ALA A 663 62.41 5.86 19.01
C ALA A 663 63.13 6.49 20.21
N GLY A 664 63.89 5.67 20.95
CA GLY A 664 64.85 6.10 21.92
C GLY A 664 66.22 6.48 21.28
N ALA A 665 67.18 6.93 22.09
CA ALA A 665 68.46 7.47 21.60
C ALA A 665 69.32 6.46 20.83
N THR A 666 69.16 5.16 21.05
CA THR A 666 69.96 4.07 20.47
C THR A 666 69.21 3.19 19.49
N CYS A 667 67.95 3.46 19.22
CA CYS A 667 67.13 2.63 18.36
C CYS A 667 67.44 2.84 16.87
N PRO A 668 67.36 1.79 16.05
CA PRO A 668 67.24 1.97 14.61
C PRO A 668 65.87 2.63 14.31
N THR A 669 65.90 3.70 13.52
CA THR A 669 64.71 4.55 13.37
C THR A 669 64.07 4.43 11.99
N MET A 670 62.75 4.60 11.95
CA MET A 670 62.00 4.88 10.73
C MET A 670 60.91 5.95 10.99
N ASN A 671 60.62 6.72 9.97
CA ASN A 671 59.55 7.71 10.03
C ASN A 671 58.24 7.11 9.51
N VAL A 672 57.19 7.29 10.27
CA VAL A 672 55.82 6.88 9.89
C VAL A 672 54.87 8.06 10.01
N VAL A 673 53.91 8.15 9.13
CA VAL A 673 52.80 9.09 9.24
C VAL A 673 51.58 8.36 9.74
N LEU A 674 50.95 8.90 10.75
CA LEU A 674 49.77 8.28 11.41
C LEU A 674 48.65 9.32 11.55
N ALA A 675 47.44 8.91 11.28
CA ALA A 675 46.24 9.67 11.70
C ALA A 675 45.99 9.45 13.18
N VAL A 676 46.05 10.52 13.99
CA VAL A 676 45.92 10.44 15.46
C VAL A 676 44.69 11.23 15.92
N ASN A 677 43.86 10.59 16.69
CA ASN A 677 42.68 11.19 17.31
C ASN A 677 43.08 12.21 18.40
N SER A 678 42.11 13.02 18.83
CA SER A 678 42.34 14.03 19.88
C SER A 678 42.75 13.43 21.25
N ASP A 679 42.38 12.18 21.49
CA ASP A 679 42.77 11.42 22.68
C ASP A 679 44.14 10.74 22.58
N GLY A 680 44.85 10.95 21.49
CA GLY A 680 46.16 10.36 21.23
C GLY A 680 46.13 8.94 20.67
N THR A 681 44.99 8.35 20.43
CA THR A 681 44.87 7.02 19.82
C THR A 681 45.11 7.06 18.31
N ILE A 682 45.72 6.01 17.75
CA ILE A 682 45.94 5.89 16.32
C ILE A 682 44.68 5.45 15.60
N LYS A 683 44.20 6.28 14.70
CA LYS A 683 43.01 5.94 13.91
C LYS A 683 43.32 4.80 12.93
N GLY A 684 42.38 3.82 12.91
CA GLY A 684 42.44 2.69 11.96
C GLY A 684 43.54 1.69 12.23
N LYS A 685 44.18 1.75 13.39
CA LYS A 685 45.08 0.70 13.81
C LYS A 685 44.31 -0.63 13.88
N PRO A 686 44.68 -1.64 13.04
CA PRO A 686 43.96 -2.91 13.05
C PRO A 686 44.19 -3.66 14.36
N SER A 687 43.18 -4.39 14.84
CA SER A 687 43.29 -5.24 16.05
C SER A 687 44.34 -6.36 15.87
N LYS A 688 44.60 -6.77 14.62
CA LYS A 688 45.65 -7.69 14.22
C LYS A 688 46.45 -7.02 13.06
N VAL A 689 47.68 -6.64 13.34
CA VAL A 689 48.54 -5.98 12.35
C VAL A 689 48.85 -6.96 11.23
N PRO A 690 48.77 -6.56 9.95
CA PRO A 690 49.11 -7.41 8.81
C PRO A 690 50.56 -7.91 8.88
N GLU A 691 50.79 -9.10 8.37
CA GLU A 691 52.14 -9.68 8.26
C GLU A 691 53.07 -8.71 7.49
N GLY A 692 54.26 -8.48 8.02
CA GLY A 692 55.22 -7.54 7.44
C GLY A 692 55.05 -6.07 7.85
N LYS A 693 54.03 -5.72 8.65
CA LYS A 693 53.91 -4.37 9.26
C LYS A 693 54.20 -4.43 10.76
N LEU A 694 54.77 -3.33 11.28
CA LEU A 694 54.99 -3.18 12.73
C LEU A 694 53.70 -2.77 13.46
N ASP A 695 53.57 -3.27 14.68
CA ASP A 695 52.51 -2.83 15.60
C ASP A 695 52.92 -1.51 16.26
N ILE A 696 52.45 -0.40 15.66
CA ILE A 696 52.89 0.93 16.09
C ILE A 696 52.25 1.29 17.42
N ASN A 697 53.09 1.74 18.38
CA ASN A 697 52.66 2.23 19.69
C ASN A 697 53.36 3.55 20.01
N ILE A 698 52.64 4.68 19.82
CA ILE A 698 53.14 6.03 20.10
C ILE A 698 52.98 6.46 21.56
N SER A 699 52.41 5.60 22.44
CA SER A 699 52.29 5.87 23.86
C SER A 699 53.46 5.31 24.68
N ALA A 700 54.41 4.61 24.07
CA ALA A 700 55.58 4.01 24.69
C ALA A 700 56.84 4.37 23.91
N THR A 701 57.96 4.60 24.61
CA THR A 701 59.28 4.80 24.03
C THR A 701 60.07 3.49 24.06
N CYS A 702 60.89 3.28 23.04
CA CYS A 702 61.85 2.19 23.01
C CYS A 702 63.04 2.57 23.92
N ASP A 703 63.37 1.76 24.88
CA ASP A 703 64.50 1.96 25.77
C ASP A 703 65.87 1.75 25.07
#